data_c3c8ded49bf5c5f9326e2323f1a8ddb0
#
_entry.id   c3c8ded49bf5c5f9326e2323f1a8ddb0
#
_cell.length_a   1.000
_cell.length_b   1.000
_cell.length_c   1.000
_cell.angle_alpha   90.00
_cell.angle_beta   90.00
_cell.angle_gamma   90.00
#
_symmetry.space_group_name_H-M   'P 1'
#
loop_
_entity.id
_entity.type
_entity.pdbx_description
1 polymer ?
#
loop_
_entity_poly.entity_id
_entity_poly.type
_entity_poly.pdbx_seq_one_letter_code
_entity_poly.pdbx_strand_id
1 'polypeptide(L)'
;MAIQISPNGRLMTIQTNDSSYQMLADKNGVLLHLYYGSSIGAEDLSDLIVRSDVGFSGNPEEAGLDRTYSLDTLPQEVASSGVGDFRDDSVRLAHPDGSCAADFRFESCEVVSGAYSIPGMPALYDTDKKNSETLIIKMKEKASGAILHLYYGVWEEENVITRTASLTNAGKEPIYIEKFLSCSMDMMDRDLDLISFTGRHAMERAMERTPVTHIKTEFGSIRGTSSHHYNPAMILCDRHATEDAGDCFGLCLAYSGSFTAMAQKDQRDQIRVQMGINPYQFRWCLTEGETFFAPQVILSFSNQGFSKLSHQYHDILHEHMCRGRYKHERRPVLINNWEATYFDFNEEKIEKIAAQAGELGIEMMVLDDGWFGKRDDDNSGLGDWFVNEKKIRGGLPKLSEKIHEKGMKFGLWFEPEMISEDSDLYRAHPDWAITIPGRVPNHARNQLVLDMTRSDVRDYLMARFEEILGNTKIEYVKWDMNRSICDMYSHIYKGEQSGECYHRYILGVYDLLERFVQRFPEILLEGCSGGGGRFDAGMLYYSPQIWCSDNTDAMNRLDIQYGTSFFYPISSVGAHVSACPNHQTGRSVPLSTRADVALAGSFGYELDLRLLSDEEKAQVKEQIKEFHDYYDLTHEGDYYRLTERDNTSFTAWEFVAKNKERALVEVVKKDAWGNPLPVHVAIKGLEDNSMYVCSLNGIKRSGKTWNHAGITLPKFLSAGESMKFTLTKA
;
A
#
# COMPACT_ATOMS: atom_id res chain seq x y z
N MET A 1 28.22 2.46 9.99
CA MET A 1 27.09 2.53 10.97
C MET A 1 26.16 3.60 10.48
N ALA A 2 24.98 3.19 10.13
CA ALA A 2 23.93 4.10 9.63
C ALA A 2 23.43 5.06 10.73
N ILE A 3 23.63 4.75 12.01
CA ILE A 3 23.19 5.57 13.13
C ILE A 3 24.41 6.02 13.94
N GLN A 4 24.48 7.33 14.17
CA GLN A 4 25.54 7.96 14.98
C GLN A 4 24.92 8.76 16.12
N ILE A 5 25.42 8.57 17.34
CA ILE A 5 24.99 9.29 18.53
C ILE A 5 26.20 10.06 19.08
N SER A 6 25.99 11.35 19.36
CA SER A 6 27.02 12.19 19.98
C SER A 6 27.45 11.67 21.36
N PRO A 7 28.66 11.98 21.84
CA PRO A 7 29.17 11.49 23.13
C PRO A 7 28.30 11.83 24.36
N ASN A 8 27.51 12.89 24.29
CA ASN A 8 26.55 13.28 25.33
C ASN A 8 25.18 12.61 25.19
N GLY A 9 24.98 11.75 24.16
CA GLY A 9 23.75 11.02 23.91
C GLY A 9 22.57 11.86 23.39
N ARG A 10 22.81 13.12 22.97
CA ARG A 10 21.72 14.05 22.68
C ARG A 10 21.51 14.37 21.20
N LEU A 11 22.56 14.34 20.40
CA LEU A 11 22.47 14.51 18.95
C LEU A 11 22.48 13.12 18.32
N MET A 12 21.46 12.83 17.53
CA MET A 12 21.27 11.55 16.83
C MET A 12 21.19 11.82 15.35
N THR A 13 22.09 11.20 14.57
CA THR A 13 22.12 11.29 13.13
C THR A 13 21.92 9.92 12.52
N ILE A 14 20.92 9.79 11.67
CA ILE A 14 20.65 8.62 10.84
C ILE A 14 21.16 8.94 9.44
N GLN A 15 21.86 8.01 8.82
CA GLN A 15 22.37 8.15 7.47
C GLN A 15 21.98 6.96 6.61
N THR A 16 21.55 7.23 5.39
CA THR A 16 21.48 6.26 4.30
C THR A 16 22.49 6.67 3.23
N ASN A 17 22.61 5.91 2.15
CA ASN A 17 23.52 6.28 1.06
C ASN A 17 23.19 7.66 0.47
N ASP A 18 21.89 7.99 0.37
CA ASP A 18 21.43 9.22 -0.31
C ASP A 18 20.88 10.28 0.67
N SER A 19 20.61 9.94 1.93
CA SER A 19 19.95 10.86 2.87
C SER A 19 20.58 10.91 4.26
N SER A 20 20.33 12.04 4.96
CA SER A 20 20.57 12.19 6.39
C SER A 20 19.31 12.65 7.10
N TYR A 21 19.09 12.14 8.32
CA TYR A 21 18.02 12.54 9.23
C TYR A 21 18.63 12.85 10.59
N GLN A 22 18.43 14.07 11.09
CA GLN A 22 19.08 14.50 12.33
C GLN A 22 18.10 15.06 13.36
N MET A 23 18.30 14.65 14.61
CA MET A 23 17.48 15.03 15.78
C MET A 23 18.37 15.46 16.95
N LEU A 24 17.85 16.36 17.77
CA LEU A 24 18.52 16.83 18.98
C LEU A 24 17.58 16.76 20.19
N ALA A 25 17.97 16.04 21.22
CA ALA A 25 17.40 16.23 22.56
C ALA A 25 18.05 17.46 23.20
N ASP A 26 17.33 18.58 23.28
CA ASP A 26 17.86 19.82 23.81
C ASP A 26 18.13 19.78 25.33
N LYS A 27 18.65 20.86 25.89
CA LYS A 27 18.97 20.94 27.32
C LYS A 27 17.75 20.74 28.25
N ASN A 28 16.54 21.02 27.76
CA ASN A 28 15.29 20.85 28.48
C ASN A 28 14.62 19.51 28.21
N GLY A 29 15.25 18.65 27.43
CA GLY A 29 14.75 17.33 27.07
C GLY A 29 13.68 17.32 25.97
N VAL A 30 13.47 18.42 25.26
CA VAL A 30 12.60 18.44 24.07
C VAL A 30 13.34 17.80 22.92
N LEU A 31 12.70 16.88 22.22
CA LEU A 31 13.26 16.24 21.03
C LEU A 31 12.93 17.07 19.79
N LEU A 32 13.96 17.70 19.23
CA LEU A 32 13.85 18.61 18.10
C LEU A 32 14.24 17.90 16.79
N HIS A 33 13.51 18.20 15.72
CA HIS A 33 13.89 17.86 14.35
C HIS A 33 14.88 18.88 13.82
N LEU A 34 16.03 18.45 13.30
CA LEU A 34 17.02 19.36 12.73
C LEU A 34 17.04 19.31 11.21
N TYR A 35 16.99 18.10 10.64
CA TYR A 35 17.15 17.93 9.22
C TYR A 35 16.61 16.59 8.71
N TYR A 36 16.05 16.61 7.52
CA TYR A 36 15.84 15.44 6.67
C TYR A 36 16.00 15.86 5.20
N GLY A 37 16.88 15.19 4.47
CA GLY A 37 17.19 15.52 3.07
C GLY A 37 18.44 14.81 2.57
N SER A 38 19.10 15.38 1.55
CA SER A 38 20.33 14.83 0.97
C SER A 38 21.38 14.52 2.03
N SER A 39 22.19 13.49 1.78
CA SER A 39 23.26 13.08 2.71
C SER A 39 24.28 14.20 2.94
N ILE A 40 24.47 14.57 4.20
CA ILE A 40 25.36 15.67 4.66
C ILE A 40 26.42 15.22 5.68
N GLY A 41 26.44 13.91 5.99
CA GLY A 41 27.29 13.42 7.08
C GLY A 41 26.69 13.69 8.47
N ALA A 42 27.53 13.73 9.50
CA ALA A 42 27.12 13.80 10.90
C ALA A 42 27.48 15.16 11.56
N GLU A 43 27.59 16.23 10.77
CA GLU A 43 27.85 17.57 11.32
C GLU A 43 26.65 18.01 12.18
N ASP A 44 26.93 18.73 13.27
CA ASP A 44 25.90 19.25 14.18
C ASP A 44 25.20 20.45 13.55
N LEU A 45 23.90 20.33 13.27
CA LEU A 45 23.07 21.37 12.67
C LEU A 45 22.22 22.14 13.71
N SER A 46 22.52 22.03 14.98
CA SER A 46 21.74 22.71 16.04
C SER A 46 21.72 24.23 15.93
N ASP A 47 22.70 24.84 15.25
CA ASP A 47 22.76 26.25 14.93
C ASP A 47 21.69 26.74 13.95
N LEU A 48 21.06 25.82 13.19
CA LEU A 48 19.93 26.14 12.31
C LEU A 48 18.65 26.50 13.10
N ILE A 49 18.57 26.15 14.38
CA ILE A 49 17.43 26.51 15.24
C ILE A 49 17.55 27.97 15.69
N VAL A 50 16.85 28.84 14.99
CA VAL A 50 16.77 30.27 15.38
C VAL A 50 15.64 30.50 16.36
N ARG A 51 15.95 31.14 17.49
CA ARG A 51 14.98 31.50 18.52
C ARG A 51 14.82 33.02 18.58
N SER A 52 13.59 33.48 18.77
CA SER A 52 13.26 34.88 18.96
C SER A 52 12.10 35.01 19.95
N ASP A 53 11.97 36.20 20.58
CA ASP A 53 10.82 36.49 21.44
C ASP A 53 9.51 36.35 20.64
N VAL A 54 8.63 35.44 21.08
CA VAL A 54 7.34 35.14 20.43
C VAL A 54 6.14 35.78 21.15
N GLY A 55 6.41 36.55 22.17
CA GLY A 55 5.44 37.44 22.83
C GLY A 55 4.31 36.73 23.60
N PHE A 56 3.39 36.09 22.88
CA PHE A 56 2.16 35.53 23.44
C PHE A 56 2.16 34.01 23.59
N SER A 57 3.19 33.32 23.07
CA SER A 57 3.33 31.88 23.22
C SER A 57 3.89 31.47 24.57
N GLY A 58 3.54 30.28 25.05
CA GLY A 58 3.98 29.77 26.37
C GLY A 58 5.49 29.58 26.43
N ASN A 59 6.08 29.94 27.58
CA ASN A 59 7.49 29.74 27.89
C ASN A 59 7.61 28.79 29.10
N PRO A 60 8.15 27.56 28.90
CA PRO A 60 8.30 26.61 30.00
C PRO A 60 9.19 27.16 31.12
N GLU A 61 8.84 26.91 32.38
CA GLU A 61 9.59 27.38 33.55
C GLU A 61 11.04 26.82 33.53
N GLU A 62 11.24 25.60 33.04
CA GLU A 62 12.56 24.99 32.93
C GLU A 62 13.51 25.76 32.00
N ALA A 63 12.95 26.52 31.06
CA ALA A 63 13.74 27.43 30.24
C ALA A 63 14.12 28.74 30.96
N GLY A 64 13.79 28.88 32.26
CA GLY A 64 14.08 30.09 33.07
C GLY A 64 13.28 31.30 32.63
N LEU A 65 12.07 31.11 32.13
CA LEU A 65 11.20 32.14 31.55
C LEU A 65 11.83 32.84 30.33
N ASP A 66 12.74 32.17 29.61
CA ASP A 66 13.32 32.66 28.38
C ASP A 66 12.22 32.78 27.30
N ARG A 67 11.81 34.00 27.01
CA ARG A 67 10.74 34.32 26.07
C ARG A 67 11.09 33.94 24.60
N THR A 68 12.35 33.58 24.34
CA THR A 68 12.76 33.06 23.05
C THR A 68 12.60 31.55 22.95
N TYR A 69 12.27 30.87 24.07
CA TYR A 69 12.06 29.42 24.11
C TYR A 69 10.56 29.12 24.21
N SER A 70 9.98 28.65 23.13
CA SER A 70 8.57 28.23 23.07
C SER A 70 8.39 27.03 22.18
N LEU A 71 7.62 26.03 22.64
CA LEU A 71 7.28 24.84 21.86
C LEU A 71 6.42 25.18 20.62
N ASP A 72 5.73 26.32 20.64
CA ASP A 72 4.94 26.83 19.51
C ASP A 72 5.79 27.17 18.25
N THR A 73 7.11 27.31 18.41
CA THR A 73 8.00 27.73 17.33
C THR A 73 9.21 26.82 17.14
N LEU A 74 9.47 25.93 18.07
CA LEU A 74 10.57 24.96 17.93
C LEU A 74 10.17 23.81 16.99
N PRO A 75 11.06 23.36 16.11
CA PRO A 75 10.83 22.21 15.25
C PRO A 75 10.86 20.92 16.09
N GLN A 76 9.76 20.18 16.13
CA GLN A 76 9.60 19.02 17.02
C GLN A 76 9.49 17.71 16.25
N GLU A 77 9.99 16.63 16.88
CA GLU A 77 9.76 15.25 16.48
C GLU A 77 8.46 14.67 17.08
N VAL A 78 8.04 15.19 18.21
CA VAL A 78 6.79 14.80 18.88
C VAL A 78 6.04 16.06 19.27
N ALA A 79 4.90 16.28 18.64
CA ALA A 79 4.01 17.38 18.94
C ALA A 79 2.93 16.89 19.93
N SER A 80 3.05 17.26 21.21
CA SER A 80 2.11 16.89 22.26
C SER A 80 1.09 17.97 22.51
N SER A 81 -0.16 17.59 22.83
CA SER A 81 -1.20 18.55 23.21
C SER A 81 -0.95 19.18 24.59
N GLY A 82 -1.40 20.43 24.79
CA GLY A 82 -1.46 21.09 26.09
C GLY A 82 -0.15 21.65 26.63
N VAL A 83 0.93 21.68 25.86
CA VAL A 83 2.27 22.14 26.28
C VAL A 83 2.67 23.52 25.74
N GLY A 84 1.72 24.24 25.15
CA GLY A 84 1.99 25.57 24.57
C GLY A 84 2.47 25.52 23.09
N ASP A 85 2.39 24.37 22.43
CA ASP A 85 2.40 24.25 20.97
C ASP A 85 0.94 24.30 20.48
N PHE A 86 0.60 25.28 19.65
CA PHE A 86 -0.76 25.48 19.13
C PHE A 86 -0.94 24.96 17.70
N ARG A 87 0.09 24.34 17.13
CA ARG A 87 0.03 23.61 15.87
C ARG A 87 -0.63 22.24 16.08
N ASP A 88 -0.94 21.51 15.00
CA ASP A 88 -1.52 20.17 15.11
C ASP A 88 -0.66 19.23 15.95
N ASP A 89 -1.28 18.59 16.95
CA ASP A 89 -0.65 17.59 17.80
C ASP A 89 -0.48 16.24 17.07
N SER A 90 0.51 15.46 17.46
CA SER A 90 0.68 14.06 17.06
C SER A 90 0.33 13.09 18.19
N VAL A 91 0.33 13.58 19.44
CA VAL A 91 -0.03 12.82 20.64
C VAL A 91 -1.03 13.63 21.45
N ARG A 92 -2.20 13.04 21.69
CA ARG A 92 -3.25 13.59 22.57
C ARG A 92 -3.69 12.53 23.56
N LEU A 93 -3.50 12.83 24.85
CA LEU A 93 -3.89 11.97 25.96
C LEU A 93 -4.98 12.66 26.79
N ALA A 94 -5.89 11.87 27.33
CA ALA A 94 -6.82 12.32 28.35
C ALA A 94 -6.62 11.48 29.63
N HIS A 95 -6.76 12.11 30.79
CA HIS A 95 -6.60 11.49 32.09
C HIS A 95 -7.94 11.45 32.88
N PRO A 96 -8.09 10.56 33.87
CA PRO A 96 -9.35 10.44 34.64
C PRO A 96 -9.81 11.72 35.33
N ASP A 97 -8.88 12.62 35.68
CA ASP A 97 -9.18 13.91 36.26
C ASP A 97 -9.71 14.96 35.26
N GLY A 98 -9.76 14.60 33.98
CA GLY A 98 -10.22 15.45 32.88
C GLY A 98 -9.11 16.30 32.24
N SER A 99 -7.87 16.21 32.69
CA SER A 99 -6.75 16.89 32.01
C SER A 99 -6.43 16.23 30.68
N CYS A 100 -6.04 17.04 29.67
CA CYS A 100 -5.76 16.61 28.31
C CYS A 100 -4.39 17.11 27.83
N ALA A 101 -3.37 17.06 28.68
CA ALA A 101 -2.02 17.49 28.35
C ALA A 101 -1.02 16.35 28.50
N ALA A 102 0.01 16.36 27.67
CA ALA A 102 1.11 15.40 27.73
C ALA A 102 2.44 16.13 27.47
N ASP A 103 3.38 16.05 28.40
CA ASP A 103 4.70 16.69 28.30
C ASP A 103 5.80 15.63 28.31
N PHE A 104 6.12 15.09 27.10
CA PHE A 104 7.15 14.08 26.94
C PHE A 104 8.54 14.70 26.85
N ARG A 105 9.46 14.18 27.67
CA ARG A 105 10.86 14.62 27.72
C ARG A 105 11.81 13.45 27.47
N PHE A 106 12.86 13.71 26.71
CA PHE A 106 13.91 12.74 26.41
C PHE A 106 14.54 12.17 27.68
N GLU A 107 14.67 10.86 27.76
CA GLU A 107 15.33 10.16 28.85
C GLU A 107 16.63 9.48 28.38
N SER A 108 16.56 8.71 27.30
CA SER A 108 17.70 7.98 26.74
C SER A 108 17.47 7.59 25.29
N CYS A 109 18.54 7.16 24.63
CA CYS A 109 18.45 6.48 23.34
C CYS A 109 19.44 5.32 23.28
N GLU A 110 19.15 4.34 22.44
CA GLU A 110 20.03 3.19 22.17
C GLU A 110 19.90 2.77 20.69
N VAL A 111 20.91 2.06 20.19
CA VAL A 111 20.92 1.46 18.86
C VAL A 111 20.97 -0.04 18.99
N VAL A 112 20.08 -0.73 18.29
CA VAL A 112 20.03 -2.19 18.22
C VAL A 112 20.17 -2.66 16.78
N SER A 113 20.80 -3.83 16.59
CA SER A 113 20.93 -4.43 15.26
C SER A 113 19.63 -5.04 14.80
N GLY A 114 19.29 -4.85 13.52
CA GLY A 114 18.10 -5.38 12.87
C GLY A 114 16.88 -4.46 12.98
N ALA A 115 15.84 -4.83 12.23
CA ALA A 115 14.56 -4.15 12.23
C ALA A 115 13.76 -4.45 13.50
N TYR A 116 13.00 -3.46 13.96
CA TYR A 116 11.99 -3.68 15.01
C TYR A 116 10.74 -4.36 14.45
N SER A 117 10.01 -5.06 15.30
CA SER A 117 8.69 -5.61 14.98
C SER A 117 7.60 -4.88 15.77
N ILE A 118 6.39 -4.86 15.25
CA ILE A 118 5.22 -4.28 15.89
C ILE A 118 4.23 -5.40 16.21
N PRO A 119 3.89 -5.65 17.48
CA PRO A 119 2.97 -6.73 17.84
C PRO A 119 1.64 -6.63 17.10
N GLY A 120 1.28 -7.68 16.35
CA GLY A 120 0.00 -7.79 15.64
C GLY A 120 -0.15 -6.89 14.42
N MET A 121 0.87 -6.20 13.96
CA MET A 121 0.83 -5.32 12.80
C MET A 121 2.00 -5.57 11.83
N PRO A 122 1.79 -5.29 10.53
CA PRO A 122 2.85 -5.30 9.52
C PRO A 122 3.97 -4.32 9.84
N ALA A 123 5.19 -4.75 9.57
CA ALA A 123 6.40 -3.91 9.59
C ALA A 123 7.44 -4.50 8.65
N LEU A 124 8.33 -3.67 8.11
CA LEU A 124 9.48 -4.16 7.37
C LEU A 124 10.30 -5.10 8.25
N TYR A 125 10.71 -6.23 7.68
CA TYR A 125 11.46 -7.27 8.41
C TYR A 125 12.87 -7.46 7.86
N ASP A 126 13.80 -7.79 8.74
CA ASP A 126 15.17 -8.15 8.42
C ASP A 126 15.49 -9.50 9.09
N THR A 127 15.38 -10.57 8.33
CA THR A 127 15.49 -11.94 8.84
C THR A 127 16.85 -12.22 9.49
N ASP A 128 17.91 -11.73 8.86
CA ASP A 128 19.29 -11.98 9.28
C ASP A 128 19.86 -10.91 10.22
N LYS A 129 19.13 -9.82 10.43
CA LYS A 129 19.56 -8.63 11.21
C LYS A 129 20.88 -8.02 10.73
N LYS A 130 21.12 -8.05 9.42
CA LYS A 130 22.35 -7.55 8.79
C LYS A 130 22.16 -6.35 7.91
N ASN A 131 20.92 -6.15 7.44
CA ASN A 131 20.61 -5.10 6.46
C ASN A 131 20.06 -3.84 7.12
N SER A 132 19.79 -3.89 8.43
CA SER A 132 19.18 -2.78 9.14
C SER A 132 19.73 -2.58 10.57
N GLU A 133 19.56 -1.36 11.07
CA GLU A 133 19.76 -0.96 12.46
C GLU A 133 18.51 -0.23 12.96
N THR A 134 18.24 -0.23 14.26
CA THR A 134 17.13 0.51 14.86
C THR A 134 17.63 1.46 15.95
N LEU A 135 17.34 2.75 15.83
CA LEU A 135 17.44 3.72 16.91
C LEU A 135 16.14 3.70 17.73
N ILE A 136 16.27 3.51 19.02
CA ILE A 136 15.16 3.57 19.98
C ILE A 136 15.38 4.79 20.88
N ILE A 137 14.41 5.71 20.89
CA ILE A 137 14.44 6.89 21.75
C ILE A 137 13.36 6.73 22.82
N LYS A 138 13.76 6.79 24.09
CA LYS A 138 12.86 6.75 25.23
C LYS A 138 12.58 8.15 25.74
N MET A 139 11.31 8.47 25.87
CA MET A 139 10.82 9.70 26.46
C MET A 139 9.84 9.40 27.59
N LYS A 140 9.78 10.28 28.58
CA LYS A 140 8.89 10.13 29.74
C LYS A 140 7.97 11.34 29.87
N GLU A 141 6.70 11.06 30.09
CA GLU A 141 5.70 12.09 30.40
C GLU A 141 5.85 12.53 31.90
N LYS A 142 5.87 13.84 32.13
CA LYS A 142 6.23 14.42 33.42
C LYS A 142 5.23 14.13 34.53
N ALA A 143 3.94 14.15 34.24
CA ALA A 143 2.87 14.07 35.24
C ALA A 143 2.40 12.62 35.46
N SER A 144 2.02 11.93 34.41
CA SER A 144 1.50 10.56 34.47
C SER A 144 2.59 9.52 34.60
N GLY A 145 3.84 9.86 34.18
CA GLY A 145 4.94 8.92 34.10
C GLY A 145 4.86 7.96 32.91
N ALA A 146 3.92 8.17 31.99
CA ALA A 146 3.81 7.36 30.77
C ALA A 146 5.13 7.38 29.97
N ILE A 147 5.46 6.25 29.35
CA ILE A 147 6.71 6.07 28.61
C ILE A 147 6.39 6.00 27.13
N LEU A 148 6.95 6.93 26.36
CA LEU A 148 6.91 6.94 24.91
C LEU A 148 8.23 6.41 24.37
N HIS A 149 8.17 5.40 23.49
CA HIS A 149 9.31 5.02 22.67
C HIS A 149 9.06 5.41 21.22
N LEU A 150 10.08 6.01 20.59
CA LEU A 150 10.13 6.22 19.16
C LEU A 150 11.14 5.24 18.57
N TYR A 151 10.76 4.60 17.46
CA TYR A 151 11.60 3.63 16.77
C TYR A 151 11.90 4.15 15.37
N TYR A 152 13.18 4.21 15.03
CA TYR A 152 13.66 4.53 13.68
C TYR A 152 14.46 3.35 13.16
N GLY A 153 13.88 2.56 12.26
CA GLY A 153 14.60 1.50 11.55
C GLY A 153 15.29 2.08 10.32
N VAL A 154 16.51 1.66 10.05
CA VAL A 154 17.34 2.22 8.97
C VAL A 154 17.82 1.11 8.06
N TRP A 155 17.53 1.22 6.78
CA TRP A 155 18.07 0.42 5.67
C TRP A 155 18.97 1.33 4.84
N GLU A 156 20.29 1.25 5.13
CA GLU A 156 21.29 2.17 4.57
C GLU A 156 21.38 2.06 3.05
N GLU A 157 21.44 0.83 2.52
CA GLU A 157 21.61 0.56 1.10
C GLU A 157 20.37 0.87 0.28
N GLU A 158 19.18 0.62 0.83
CA GLU A 158 17.87 0.84 0.19
C GLU A 158 17.40 2.31 0.31
N ASN A 159 18.12 3.15 1.05
CA ASN A 159 17.77 4.56 1.28
C ASN A 159 16.40 4.73 1.98
N VAL A 160 16.10 3.87 2.95
CA VAL A 160 14.83 3.87 3.65
C VAL A 160 15.03 4.04 5.16
N ILE A 161 14.18 4.86 5.75
CA ILE A 161 14.02 5.01 7.20
C ILE A 161 12.59 4.63 7.55
N THR A 162 12.38 3.82 8.57
CA THR A 162 11.02 3.57 9.09
C THR A 162 10.82 4.24 10.43
N ARG A 163 9.59 4.63 10.70
CA ARG A 163 9.23 5.26 11.97
C ARG A 163 7.95 4.66 12.54
N THR A 164 7.97 4.40 13.83
CA THR A 164 6.78 4.11 14.64
C THR A 164 6.96 4.61 16.07
N ALA A 165 5.91 4.50 16.87
CA ALA A 165 5.94 4.85 18.27
C ALA A 165 5.16 3.83 19.11
N SER A 166 5.54 3.69 20.40
CA SER A 166 4.73 3.00 21.39
C SER A 166 4.55 3.84 22.65
N LEU A 167 3.40 3.69 23.29
CA LEU A 167 3.08 4.34 24.56
C LEU A 167 2.76 3.29 25.60
N THR A 168 3.52 3.28 26.70
CA THR A 168 3.30 2.41 27.86
C THR A 168 2.77 3.22 29.02
N ASN A 169 1.67 2.77 29.61
CA ASN A 169 1.19 3.33 30.87
C ASN A 169 2.00 2.74 32.04
N ALA A 170 2.97 3.49 32.55
CA ALA A 170 3.76 3.09 33.73
C ALA A 170 3.15 3.61 35.06
N GLY A 171 2.04 4.33 35.01
CA GLY A 171 1.27 4.80 36.16
C GLY A 171 0.16 3.81 36.55
N LYS A 172 -0.56 4.11 37.63
CA LYS A 172 -1.66 3.27 38.14
C LYS A 172 -3.02 3.62 37.53
N GLU A 173 -3.20 4.90 37.22
CA GLU A 173 -4.46 5.37 36.64
C GLU A 173 -4.50 5.10 35.12
N PRO A 174 -5.65 4.79 34.55
CA PRO A 174 -5.78 4.57 33.12
C PRO A 174 -5.46 5.87 32.35
N ILE A 175 -4.88 5.71 31.14
CA ILE A 175 -4.65 6.80 30.20
C ILE A 175 -5.50 6.53 28.97
N TYR A 176 -6.17 7.54 28.46
CA TYR A 176 -6.95 7.45 27.23
C TYR A 176 -6.18 8.13 26.10
N ILE A 177 -5.84 7.34 25.09
CA ILE A 177 -5.21 7.84 23.87
C ILE A 177 -6.30 8.30 22.92
N GLU A 178 -6.36 9.60 22.62
CA GLU A 178 -7.34 10.18 21.68
C GLU A 178 -6.73 10.47 20.30
N LYS A 179 -5.40 10.62 20.24
CA LYS A 179 -4.63 10.72 19.00
C LYS A 179 -3.21 10.20 19.25
N PHE A 180 -2.70 9.37 18.36
CA PHE A 180 -1.34 8.84 18.44
C PHE A 180 -0.85 8.51 17.04
N LEU A 181 -0.11 9.44 16.45
CA LEU A 181 0.37 9.30 15.08
C LEU A 181 1.74 8.62 15.05
N SER A 182 1.96 7.86 14.00
CA SER A 182 3.20 7.10 13.77
C SER A 182 4.38 8.00 13.43
N CYS A 183 4.11 9.09 12.70
CA CYS A 183 5.11 10.04 12.24
C CYS A 183 4.63 11.48 12.46
N SER A 184 5.52 12.30 12.97
CA SER A 184 5.40 13.76 13.03
C SER A 184 6.79 14.36 12.94
N MET A 185 7.00 15.35 12.09
CA MET A 185 8.25 16.09 11.98
C MET A 185 7.99 17.52 11.53
N ASP A 186 8.76 18.46 12.03
CA ASP A 186 8.73 19.86 11.62
C ASP A 186 9.96 20.17 10.75
N MET A 187 9.77 20.12 9.43
CA MET A 187 10.83 20.42 8.46
C MET A 187 11.07 21.94 8.38
N MET A 188 12.29 22.34 8.08
CA MET A 188 12.60 23.75 7.84
C MET A 188 11.85 24.29 6.62
N ASP A 189 11.76 25.64 6.53
CA ASP A 189 11.11 26.32 5.41
C ASP A 189 11.65 25.87 4.06
N ARG A 190 10.73 25.40 3.22
CA ARG A 190 10.94 25.02 1.83
C ARG A 190 9.68 25.27 1.02
N ASP A 191 9.85 25.49 -0.27
CA ASP A 191 8.74 25.56 -1.21
C ASP A 191 8.42 24.15 -1.74
N LEU A 192 7.53 23.45 -1.03
CA LEU A 192 7.13 22.09 -1.37
C LEU A 192 5.68 22.02 -1.86
N ASP A 193 5.43 21.04 -2.71
CA ASP A 193 4.11 20.53 -3.02
C ASP A 193 3.87 19.21 -2.29
N LEU A 194 2.61 18.95 -1.95
CA LEU A 194 2.10 17.67 -1.46
C LEU A 194 1.46 16.92 -2.62
N ILE A 195 1.89 15.68 -2.85
CA ILE A 195 1.23 14.74 -3.75
C ILE A 195 0.47 13.72 -2.91
N SER A 196 -0.83 13.58 -3.19
CA SER A 196 -1.71 12.56 -2.64
C SER A 196 -2.29 11.70 -3.76
N PHE A 197 -2.75 10.50 -3.40
CA PHE A 197 -3.32 9.53 -4.33
C PHE A 197 -4.78 9.33 -3.98
N THR A 198 -5.65 10.02 -4.73
CA THR A 198 -7.09 10.08 -4.52
C THR A 198 -7.84 9.13 -5.47
N GLY A 199 -9.15 9.04 -5.34
CA GLY A 199 -9.91 8.25 -6.29
C GLY A 199 -11.31 7.89 -5.84
N ARG A 200 -11.80 6.82 -6.45
CA ARG A 200 -13.08 6.17 -6.13
C ARG A 200 -13.00 4.71 -6.58
N HIS A 201 -14.00 3.91 -6.22
CA HIS A 201 -14.14 2.56 -6.76
C HIS A 201 -14.01 2.57 -8.29
N ALA A 202 -13.21 1.68 -8.82
CA ALA A 202 -12.90 1.53 -10.25
C ALA A 202 -12.19 2.73 -10.92
N MET A 203 -11.63 3.66 -10.14
CA MET A 203 -10.73 4.76 -10.59
C MET A 203 -9.85 5.20 -9.41
N GLU A 204 -9.03 4.28 -8.93
CA GLU A 204 -8.19 4.42 -7.74
C GLU A 204 -6.86 5.11 -8.05
N ARG A 205 -6.28 5.71 -7.03
CA ARG A 205 -4.91 6.26 -6.99
C ARG A 205 -4.60 7.30 -8.06
N ALA A 206 -5.58 8.17 -8.35
CA ALA A 206 -5.32 9.36 -9.13
C ALA A 206 -4.38 10.31 -8.36
N MET A 207 -3.24 10.65 -8.96
CA MET A 207 -2.28 11.59 -8.38
C MET A 207 -2.84 13.02 -8.39
N GLU A 208 -2.83 13.66 -7.23
CA GLU A 208 -3.13 15.09 -7.09
C GLU A 208 -1.93 15.81 -6.45
N ARG A 209 -1.58 16.97 -6.98
CA ARG A 209 -0.44 17.77 -6.52
C ARG A 209 -0.92 19.15 -6.07
N THR A 210 -0.65 19.50 -4.80
CA THR A 210 -1.15 20.72 -4.15
C THR A 210 0.00 21.42 -3.42
N PRO A 211 0.18 22.74 -3.57
CA PRO A 211 1.19 23.49 -2.82
C PRO A 211 0.97 23.40 -1.30
N VAL A 212 2.04 23.18 -0.54
CA VAL A 212 2.00 23.27 0.92
C VAL A 212 1.98 24.75 1.32
N THR A 213 0.95 25.15 2.07
CA THR A 213 0.72 26.52 2.50
C THR A 213 0.41 26.60 3.99
N HIS A 214 0.11 27.79 4.52
CA HIS A 214 -0.39 27.97 5.89
C HIS A 214 -1.77 27.35 6.13
N ILE A 215 -2.51 27.05 5.04
CA ILE A 215 -3.74 26.27 5.14
C ILE A 215 -3.39 24.81 5.22
N LYS A 216 -3.87 24.13 6.26
CA LYS A 216 -3.65 22.69 6.43
C LYS A 216 -4.23 21.91 5.27
N THR A 217 -3.37 21.14 4.59
CA THR A 217 -3.78 20.11 3.66
C THR A 217 -3.77 18.78 4.38
N GLU A 218 -4.95 18.20 4.57
CA GLU A 218 -5.14 16.92 5.25
C GLU A 218 -6.02 16.01 4.40
N PHE A 219 -5.65 14.74 4.32
CA PHE A 219 -6.43 13.69 3.68
C PHE A 219 -6.34 12.39 4.47
N GLY A 220 -7.25 11.45 4.20
CA GLY A 220 -7.25 10.19 4.89
C GLY A 220 -8.57 9.45 4.74
N SER A 221 -8.72 8.37 5.47
CA SER A 221 -9.92 7.55 5.49
C SER A 221 -10.52 7.45 6.88
N ILE A 222 -11.85 7.53 6.95
CA ILE A 222 -12.66 7.21 8.13
C ILE A 222 -13.59 6.02 7.86
N ARG A 223 -13.27 5.21 6.84
CA ARG A 223 -14.11 4.12 6.33
C ARG A 223 -13.86 2.77 7.01
N GLY A 224 -13.01 2.75 8.04
CA GLY A 224 -12.56 1.52 8.69
C GLY A 224 -11.44 0.81 7.92
N THR A 225 -11.16 1.22 6.70
CA THR A 225 -10.09 0.73 5.84
C THR A 225 -9.35 1.88 5.17
N SER A 226 -8.20 1.61 4.52
CA SER A 226 -7.44 2.60 3.74
C SER A 226 -8.27 3.24 2.62
N SER A 227 -9.05 2.47 1.88
CA SER A 227 -10.09 2.88 0.92
C SER A 227 -9.66 3.22 -0.51
N HIS A 228 -10.63 3.16 -1.46
CA HIS A 228 -10.46 3.60 -2.84
C HIS A 228 -10.26 5.12 -2.97
N HIS A 229 -10.72 5.91 -1.96
CA HIS A 229 -10.78 7.37 -2.05
C HIS A 229 -9.44 8.02 -1.74
N TYR A 230 -8.66 7.41 -0.84
CA TYR A 230 -7.33 7.88 -0.47
C TYR A 230 -6.43 6.69 -0.21
N ASN A 231 -5.23 6.72 -0.77
CA ASN A 231 -4.19 5.74 -0.47
C ASN A 231 -3.32 6.24 0.70
N PRO A 232 -2.88 5.37 1.63
CA PRO A 232 -2.08 5.75 2.80
C PRO A 232 -0.61 6.03 2.44
N ALA A 233 -0.40 6.84 1.41
CA ALA A 233 0.90 7.26 0.92
C ALA A 233 0.87 8.71 0.44
N MET A 234 1.98 9.43 0.61
CA MET A 234 2.14 10.80 0.12
C MET A 234 3.59 11.10 -0.25
N ILE A 235 3.78 12.10 -1.11
CA ILE A 235 5.10 12.65 -1.43
C ILE A 235 5.06 14.16 -1.16
N LEU A 236 6.04 14.66 -0.41
CA LEU A 236 6.40 16.07 -0.44
C LEU A 236 7.52 16.24 -1.44
N CYS A 237 7.44 17.24 -2.30
CA CYS A 237 8.46 17.41 -3.33
C CYS A 237 8.68 18.89 -3.67
N ASP A 238 9.86 19.20 -4.21
CA ASP A 238 10.10 20.51 -4.79
C ASP A 238 9.04 20.85 -5.84
N ARG A 239 8.64 22.14 -5.96
CA ARG A 239 7.58 22.57 -6.90
C ARG A 239 7.82 22.18 -8.35
N HIS A 240 9.07 22.01 -8.74
CA HIS A 240 9.46 21.64 -10.10
C HIS A 240 10.04 20.22 -10.19
N ALA A 241 9.81 19.39 -9.17
CA ALA A 241 10.21 17.99 -9.21
C ALA A 241 9.51 17.26 -10.37
N THR A 242 10.29 16.44 -11.05
CA THR A 242 9.91 15.61 -12.20
C THR A 242 10.28 14.16 -11.95
N GLU A 243 10.12 13.30 -12.94
CA GLU A 243 10.59 11.91 -12.86
C GLU A 243 12.10 11.79 -12.63
N ASP A 244 12.90 12.77 -13.08
CA ASP A 244 14.37 12.70 -13.12
C ASP A 244 15.08 13.75 -12.26
N ALA A 245 14.36 14.66 -11.61
CA ALA A 245 14.95 15.79 -10.89
C ALA A 245 14.08 16.32 -9.76
N GLY A 246 14.72 16.93 -8.77
CA GLY A 246 14.09 17.58 -7.61
C GLY A 246 14.09 16.69 -6.38
N ASP A 247 14.06 17.34 -5.21
CA ASP A 247 13.94 16.65 -3.93
C ASP A 247 12.52 16.11 -3.74
N CYS A 248 12.42 14.86 -3.35
CA CYS A 248 11.18 14.13 -3.11
C CYS A 248 11.29 13.36 -1.79
N PHE A 249 10.32 13.57 -0.89
CA PHE A 249 10.18 12.92 0.41
C PHE A 249 8.94 12.05 0.38
N GLY A 250 9.09 10.74 0.32
CA GLY A 250 7.98 9.80 0.33
C GLY A 250 7.63 9.37 1.76
N LEU A 251 6.35 9.22 2.04
CA LEU A 251 5.82 8.62 3.26
C LEU A 251 4.76 7.59 2.88
N CYS A 252 4.92 6.34 3.34
CA CYS A 252 3.99 5.24 3.09
C CYS A 252 3.66 4.56 4.42
N LEU A 253 2.36 4.50 4.77
CA LEU A 253 1.90 3.90 6.03
C LEU A 253 1.60 2.41 5.83
N ALA A 254 2.25 1.55 6.58
CA ALA A 254 1.98 0.11 6.60
C ALA A 254 0.76 -0.22 7.48
N TYR A 255 -0.41 0.26 7.05
CA TYR A 255 -1.66 0.10 7.79
C TYR A 255 -2.87 0.12 6.86
N SER A 256 -3.76 -0.84 7.02
CA SER A 256 -4.94 -1.02 6.15
C SER A 256 -6.23 -0.45 6.74
N GLY A 257 -6.16 0.23 7.89
CA GLY A 257 -7.29 0.85 8.59
C GLY A 257 -7.52 2.32 8.25
N SER A 258 -8.39 2.96 9.04
CA SER A 258 -8.61 4.40 8.96
C SER A 258 -7.34 5.16 9.31
N PHE A 259 -6.91 6.06 8.43
CA PHE A 259 -5.65 6.80 8.56
C PHE A 259 -5.84 8.30 8.29
N THR A 260 -4.89 9.09 8.73
CA THR A 260 -4.75 10.51 8.36
C THR A 260 -3.32 10.83 7.97
N ALA A 261 -3.16 11.76 7.04
CA ALA A 261 -1.90 12.33 6.62
C ALA A 261 -2.07 13.82 6.35
N MET A 262 -1.11 14.64 6.73
CA MET A 262 -1.21 16.09 6.53
C MET A 262 0.15 16.77 6.36
N ALA A 263 0.12 17.95 5.73
CA ALA A 263 1.21 18.93 5.70
C ALA A 263 0.67 20.35 5.84
N GLN A 264 1.39 21.19 6.59
CA GLN A 264 1.03 22.58 6.82
C GLN A 264 2.27 23.42 7.11
N LYS A 265 2.38 24.62 6.55
CA LYS A 265 3.31 25.64 7.02
C LYS A 265 2.79 26.30 8.28
N ASP A 266 3.64 26.47 9.28
CA ASP A 266 3.33 27.22 10.50
C ASP A 266 3.58 28.73 10.32
N GLN A 267 3.46 29.51 11.40
CA GLN A 267 3.68 30.95 11.43
C GLN A 267 5.15 31.38 11.18
N ARG A 268 6.06 30.41 11.06
CA ARG A 268 7.49 30.60 10.75
C ARG A 268 7.91 29.91 9.47
N ASP A 269 6.95 29.53 8.64
CA ASP A 269 7.14 28.78 7.41
C ASP A 269 7.78 27.39 7.58
N GLN A 270 7.93 26.88 8.82
CA GLN A 270 8.28 25.49 9.06
C GLN A 270 7.12 24.58 8.58
N ILE A 271 7.46 23.44 8.02
CA ILE A 271 6.46 22.49 7.50
C ILE A 271 6.26 21.36 8.49
N ARG A 272 5.09 21.32 9.16
CA ARG A 272 4.67 20.17 9.95
C ARG A 272 4.09 19.10 9.05
N VAL A 273 4.66 17.89 9.14
CA VAL A 273 4.24 16.71 8.39
C VAL A 273 3.84 15.64 9.38
N GLN A 274 2.65 15.05 9.18
CA GLN A 274 2.13 14.03 10.08
C GLN A 274 1.45 12.91 9.32
N MET A 275 1.56 11.66 9.84
CA MET A 275 0.87 10.48 9.31
C MET A 275 0.65 9.42 10.40
N GLY A 276 -0.52 8.76 10.41
CA GLY A 276 -0.82 7.68 11.33
C GLY A 276 -2.30 7.29 11.35
N ILE A 277 -2.74 6.67 12.44
CA ILE A 277 -4.14 6.28 12.67
C ILE A 277 -5.03 7.53 12.72
N ASN A 278 -6.17 7.48 12.02
CA ASN A 278 -7.14 8.58 12.06
C ASN A 278 -7.79 8.69 13.45
N PRO A 279 -7.80 9.88 14.05
CA PRO A 279 -8.43 10.07 15.38
C PRO A 279 -9.97 10.05 15.36
N TYR A 280 -10.60 9.88 14.20
CA TYR A 280 -12.05 9.79 14.07
C TYR A 280 -12.60 8.58 14.84
N GLN A 281 -13.46 8.82 15.82
CA GLN A 281 -14.03 7.80 16.72
C GLN A 281 -12.97 6.88 17.36
N PHE A 282 -11.75 7.40 17.53
CA PHE A 282 -10.66 6.68 18.16
C PHE A 282 -10.48 7.16 19.61
N ARG A 283 -10.53 6.22 20.54
CA ARG A 283 -10.16 6.42 21.94
C ARG A 283 -9.73 5.07 22.49
N TRP A 284 -8.48 4.96 22.90
CA TRP A 284 -7.90 3.71 23.43
C TRP A 284 -7.64 3.83 24.91
N CYS A 285 -8.23 2.93 25.71
CA CYS A 285 -7.99 2.87 27.15
C CYS A 285 -6.73 2.03 27.41
N LEU A 286 -5.72 2.67 28.01
CA LEU A 286 -4.45 2.04 28.34
C LEU A 286 -4.34 1.91 29.85
N THR A 287 -4.49 0.70 30.39
CA THR A 287 -4.39 0.41 31.83
C THR A 287 -2.94 0.21 32.27
N GLU A 288 -2.70 0.08 33.60
CA GLU A 288 -1.35 -0.07 34.17
C GLU A 288 -0.57 -1.21 33.49
N GLY A 289 0.63 -0.89 33.02
CA GLY A 289 1.55 -1.84 32.37
C GLY A 289 1.25 -2.14 30.91
N GLU A 290 0.11 -1.71 30.36
CA GLU A 290 -0.21 -1.94 28.95
C GLU A 290 0.58 -1.01 28.03
N THR A 291 0.79 -1.48 26.81
CA THR A 291 1.48 -0.75 25.74
C THR A 291 0.63 -0.70 24.50
N PHE A 292 0.43 0.49 23.94
CA PHE A 292 -0.15 0.73 22.63
C PHE A 292 0.96 0.97 21.60
N PHE A 293 0.81 0.39 20.41
CA PHE A 293 1.74 0.60 19.29
C PHE A 293 1.03 1.29 18.14
N ALA A 294 1.69 2.28 17.54
CA ALA A 294 1.27 2.85 16.27
C ALA A 294 1.76 1.98 15.09
N PRO A 295 1.11 2.01 13.92
CA PRO A 295 1.61 1.34 12.72
C PRO A 295 2.90 1.98 12.19
N GLN A 296 3.64 1.27 11.33
CA GLN A 296 4.89 1.75 10.76
C GLN A 296 4.63 2.75 9.61
N VAL A 297 5.38 3.85 9.57
CA VAL A 297 5.56 4.70 8.38
C VAL A 297 6.92 4.40 7.76
N ILE A 298 6.95 4.23 6.45
CA ILE A 298 8.15 4.00 5.65
C ILE A 298 8.49 5.33 4.98
N LEU A 299 9.67 5.87 5.28
CA LEU A 299 10.20 7.13 4.76
C LEU A 299 11.29 6.85 3.75
N SER A 300 11.29 7.56 2.63
CA SER A 300 12.38 7.53 1.67
C SER A 300 12.60 8.92 1.08
N PHE A 301 13.84 9.21 0.70
CA PHE A 301 14.23 10.49 0.10
C PHE A 301 14.96 10.25 -1.23
N SER A 302 14.67 11.10 -2.20
CA SER A 302 15.40 11.17 -3.47
C SER A 302 15.64 12.63 -3.87
N ASN A 303 16.85 12.97 -4.29
CA ASN A 303 17.16 14.23 -4.97
C ASN A 303 17.22 14.08 -6.50
N GLN A 304 16.80 12.92 -7.01
CA GLN A 304 16.79 12.56 -8.42
C GLN A 304 15.37 12.34 -8.95
N GLY A 305 14.38 12.99 -8.32
CA GLY A 305 12.98 12.94 -8.74
C GLY A 305 12.21 11.68 -8.38
N PHE A 306 11.05 11.51 -9.04
CA PHE A 306 10.07 10.49 -8.67
C PHE A 306 10.48 9.07 -9.07
N SER A 307 11.19 8.89 -10.19
CA SER A 307 11.60 7.55 -10.63
C SER A 307 12.51 6.88 -9.60
N LYS A 308 13.53 7.60 -9.12
CA LYS A 308 14.45 7.09 -8.09
C LYS A 308 13.70 6.79 -6.78
N LEU A 309 12.79 7.69 -6.35
CA LEU A 309 11.97 7.47 -5.16
C LEU A 309 11.11 6.21 -5.29
N SER A 310 10.48 6.00 -6.46
CA SER A 310 9.67 4.82 -6.73
C SER A 310 10.49 3.53 -6.67
N HIS A 311 11.69 3.52 -7.25
CA HIS A 311 12.57 2.35 -7.21
C HIS A 311 12.93 1.96 -5.77
N GLN A 312 13.24 2.94 -4.90
CA GLN A 312 13.52 2.70 -3.48
C GLN A 312 12.31 2.04 -2.78
N TYR A 313 11.07 2.51 -3.06
CA TYR A 313 9.87 1.89 -2.53
C TYR A 313 9.59 0.51 -3.12
N HIS A 314 9.79 0.33 -4.43
CA HIS A 314 9.60 -0.98 -5.07
C HIS A 314 10.53 -2.03 -4.46
N ASP A 315 11.80 -1.69 -4.32
CA ASP A 315 12.81 -2.59 -3.80
C ASP A 315 12.55 -2.94 -2.32
N ILE A 316 12.33 -1.94 -1.46
CA ILE A 316 12.11 -2.18 -0.03
C ILE A 316 10.80 -2.93 0.24
N LEU A 317 9.71 -2.61 -0.46
CA LEU A 317 8.44 -3.30 -0.27
C LEU A 317 8.48 -4.73 -0.83
N HIS A 318 9.15 -4.95 -1.95
CA HIS A 318 9.34 -6.29 -2.48
C HIS A 318 10.20 -7.14 -1.55
N GLU A 319 11.35 -6.63 -1.09
CA GLU A 319 12.32 -7.42 -0.33
C GLU A 319 12.00 -7.55 1.16
N HIS A 320 11.40 -6.53 1.77
CA HIS A 320 11.28 -6.45 3.23
C HIS A 320 9.84 -6.28 3.72
N MET A 321 8.83 -6.19 2.81
CA MET A 321 7.41 -6.21 3.18
C MET A 321 6.71 -7.46 2.68
N CYS A 322 6.82 -7.79 1.39
CA CYS A 322 6.24 -9.01 0.83
C CYS A 322 6.88 -10.26 1.43
N ARG A 323 6.05 -11.25 1.84
CA ARG A 323 6.48 -12.49 2.47
C ARG A 323 6.08 -13.72 1.64
N GLY A 324 6.59 -14.88 2.05
CA GLY A 324 6.26 -16.17 1.48
C GLY A 324 6.99 -16.47 0.17
N ARG A 325 6.75 -17.66 -0.38
CA ARG A 325 7.46 -18.17 -1.56
C ARG A 325 7.23 -17.34 -2.81
N TYR A 326 6.02 -16.79 -2.97
CA TYR A 326 5.63 -16.00 -4.15
C TYR A 326 6.21 -14.58 -4.17
N LYS A 327 7.04 -14.21 -3.21
CA LYS A 327 7.91 -13.04 -3.31
C LYS A 327 8.84 -13.17 -4.52
N HIS A 328 9.45 -14.34 -4.74
CA HIS A 328 10.41 -14.59 -5.81
C HIS A 328 9.95 -15.67 -6.82
N GLU A 329 9.04 -16.57 -6.45
CA GLU A 329 8.56 -17.57 -7.38
C GLU A 329 7.63 -16.95 -8.43
N ARG A 330 7.79 -17.40 -9.68
CA ARG A 330 6.93 -16.99 -10.77
C ARG A 330 5.47 -17.33 -10.49
N ARG A 331 4.63 -16.34 -10.60
CA ARG A 331 3.17 -16.51 -10.47
C ARG A 331 2.57 -17.12 -11.71
N PRO A 332 1.60 -18.03 -11.58
CA PRO A 332 0.97 -18.67 -12.73
C PRO A 332 0.09 -17.67 -13.50
N VAL A 333 0.06 -17.81 -14.82
CA VAL A 333 -0.95 -17.14 -15.64
C VAL A 333 -2.31 -17.73 -15.32
N LEU A 334 -3.22 -16.91 -14.80
CA LEU A 334 -4.55 -17.36 -14.38
C LEU A 334 -5.65 -16.96 -15.36
N ILE A 335 -6.78 -17.65 -15.26
CA ILE A 335 -8.09 -17.18 -15.75
C ILE A 335 -9.08 -17.16 -14.59
N ASN A 336 -9.76 -16.03 -14.42
CA ASN A 336 -10.87 -15.87 -13.47
C ASN A 336 -12.19 -15.94 -14.26
N ASN A 337 -13.20 -16.66 -13.71
CA ASN A 337 -14.48 -16.83 -14.39
C ASN A 337 -15.43 -15.64 -14.24
N TRP A 338 -15.15 -14.64 -13.39
CA TRP A 338 -16.12 -13.62 -13.05
C TRP A 338 -16.73 -12.93 -14.26
N GLU A 339 -15.95 -12.26 -15.09
CA GLU A 339 -16.48 -11.59 -16.29
C GLU A 339 -16.97 -12.55 -17.40
N ALA A 340 -16.65 -13.85 -17.31
CA ALA A 340 -17.14 -14.85 -18.24
C ALA A 340 -18.53 -15.39 -17.88
N THR A 341 -18.90 -15.41 -16.59
CA THR A 341 -20.12 -16.11 -16.14
C THR A 341 -20.92 -15.38 -15.07
N TYR A 342 -20.29 -14.49 -14.31
CA TYR A 342 -20.82 -13.96 -13.05
C TYR A 342 -21.36 -15.12 -12.17
N PHE A 343 -22.58 -15.03 -11.62
CA PHE A 343 -23.20 -16.07 -10.82
C PHE A 343 -23.78 -17.24 -11.64
N ASP A 344 -23.90 -17.09 -12.98
CA ASP A 344 -24.46 -18.13 -13.87
C ASP A 344 -23.41 -19.15 -14.28
N PHE A 345 -23.02 -20.04 -13.37
CA PHE A 345 -22.13 -21.15 -13.64
C PHE A 345 -22.54 -22.44 -12.90
N ASN A 346 -22.00 -23.54 -13.39
CA ASN A 346 -22.00 -24.86 -12.76
C ASN A 346 -20.66 -25.55 -13.07
N GLU A 347 -20.44 -26.74 -12.48
CA GLU A 347 -19.20 -27.49 -12.66
C GLU A 347 -18.87 -27.75 -14.14
N GLU A 348 -19.87 -28.07 -14.98
CA GLU A 348 -19.63 -28.35 -16.41
C GLU A 348 -19.14 -27.11 -17.19
N LYS A 349 -19.70 -25.92 -16.86
CA LYS A 349 -19.30 -24.66 -17.47
C LYS A 349 -17.86 -24.31 -17.11
N ILE A 350 -17.50 -24.46 -15.81
CA ILE A 350 -16.14 -24.22 -15.33
C ILE A 350 -15.14 -25.21 -15.93
N GLU A 351 -15.49 -26.51 -16.00
CA GLU A 351 -14.65 -27.53 -16.67
C GLU A 351 -14.38 -27.22 -18.14
N LYS A 352 -15.39 -26.70 -18.86
CA LYS A 352 -15.23 -26.28 -20.27
C LYS A 352 -14.30 -25.09 -20.43
N ILE A 353 -14.40 -24.08 -19.54
CA ILE A 353 -13.50 -22.93 -19.52
C ILE A 353 -12.07 -23.41 -19.23
N ALA A 354 -11.89 -24.25 -18.19
CA ALA A 354 -10.58 -24.79 -17.83
C ALA A 354 -9.97 -25.65 -18.95
N ALA A 355 -10.79 -26.45 -19.66
CA ALA A 355 -10.28 -27.24 -20.80
C ALA A 355 -9.70 -26.34 -21.91
N GLN A 356 -10.42 -25.30 -22.31
CA GLN A 356 -9.94 -24.34 -23.31
C GLN A 356 -8.72 -23.55 -22.80
N ALA A 357 -8.74 -23.13 -21.55
CA ALA A 357 -7.64 -22.40 -20.93
C ALA A 357 -6.35 -23.23 -20.94
N GLY A 358 -6.41 -24.50 -20.54
CA GLY A 358 -5.26 -25.42 -20.57
C GLY A 358 -4.72 -25.64 -21.99
N GLU A 359 -5.58 -25.75 -23.01
CA GLU A 359 -5.15 -25.87 -24.44
C GLU A 359 -4.43 -24.60 -24.92
N LEU A 360 -4.71 -23.44 -24.32
CA LEU A 360 -4.07 -22.19 -24.66
C LEU A 360 -2.78 -21.94 -23.86
N GLY A 361 -2.50 -22.75 -22.82
CA GLY A 361 -1.32 -22.62 -21.98
C GLY A 361 -1.56 -21.79 -20.70
N ILE A 362 -2.80 -21.45 -20.38
CA ILE A 362 -3.16 -20.81 -19.08
C ILE A 362 -2.93 -21.85 -17.97
N GLU A 363 -2.32 -21.40 -16.86
CA GLU A 363 -1.76 -22.29 -15.85
C GLU A 363 -2.66 -22.50 -14.63
N MET A 364 -3.66 -21.61 -14.43
CA MET A 364 -4.53 -21.68 -13.24
C MET A 364 -5.96 -21.25 -13.58
N MET A 365 -6.94 -21.99 -13.06
CA MET A 365 -8.36 -21.63 -13.07
C MET A 365 -8.76 -21.09 -11.70
N VAL A 366 -9.30 -19.89 -11.62
CA VAL A 366 -9.83 -19.29 -10.40
C VAL A 366 -11.34 -19.27 -10.47
N LEU A 367 -11.99 -19.89 -9.49
CA LEU A 367 -13.44 -19.88 -9.28
C LEU A 367 -13.77 -18.71 -8.34
N ASP A 368 -14.38 -17.66 -8.89
CA ASP A 368 -14.77 -16.43 -8.20
C ASP A 368 -16.10 -16.59 -7.43
N ASP A 369 -16.75 -15.50 -7.02
CA ASP A 369 -17.95 -15.47 -6.17
C ASP A 369 -19.09 -16.39 -6.68
N GLY A 370 -19.82 -17.01 -5.76
CA GLY A 370 -21.03 -17.78 -6.06
C GLY A 370 -20.92 -19.30 -5.95
N TRP A 371 -19.79 -19.87 -5.49
CA TRP A 371 -19.60 -21.32 -5.36
C TRP A 371 -20.17 -21.93 -4.06
N PHE A 372 -20.57 -21.11 -3.07
CA PHE A 372 -20.91 -21.49 -1.70
C PHE A 372 -22.35 -21.14 -1.32
N GLY A 373 -22.87 -21.77 -0.27
CA GLY A 373 -24.18 -21.49 0.35
C GLY A 373 -25.32 -21.36 -0.67
N LYS A 374 -26.14 -20.31 -0.51
CA LYS A 374 -27.22 -19.94 -1.45
C LYS A 374 -26.80 -18.74 -2.32
N ARG A 375 -25.53 -18.62 -2.64
CA ARG A 375 -24.95 -17.49 -3.35
C ARG A 375 -25.22 -17.55 -4.86
N ASP A 376 -26.47 -17.21 -5.25
CA ASP A 376 -26.91 -17.13 -6.65
C ASP A 376 -26.96 -15.68 -7.18
N ASP A 377 -26.81 -14.74 -6.27
CA ASP A 377 -26.70 -13.29 -6.46
C ASP A 377 -25.95 -12.66 -5.27
N ASP A 378 -25.86 -11.34 -5.19
CA ASP A 378 -25.17 -10.63 -4.13
C ASP A 378 -26.04 -10.33 -2.88
N ASN A 379 -27.25 -10.91 -2.78
CA ASN A 379 -28.17 -10.64 -1.66
C ASN A 379 -28.07 -11.66 -0.52
N SER A 380 -27.40 -12.79 -0.70
CA SER A 380 -27.42 -13.89 0.25
C SER A 380 -26.08 -14.63 0.34
N GLY A 381 -25.95 -15.50 1.34
CA GLY A 381 -24.96 -16.56 1.44
C GLY A 381 -23.59 -16.17 2.02
N LEU A 382 -23.23 -14.90 2.12
CA LEU A 382 -21.94 -14.53 2.75
C LEU A 382 -21.91 -14.98 4.21
N GLY A 383 -20.81 -15.63 4.62
CA GLY A 383 -20.64 -16.29 5.89
C GLY A 383 -20.83 -17.80 5.84
N ASP A 384 -21.60 -18.30 4.87
CA ASP A 384 -21.92 -19.73 4.70
C ASP A 384 -20.86 -20.42 3.82
N TRP A 385 -19.63 -20.52 4.33
CA TRP A 385 -18.50 -21.10 3.60
C TRP A 385 -18.58 -22.62 3.53
N PHE A 386 -19.56 -23.12 2.77
CA PHE A 386 -19.70 -24.53 2.39
C PHE A 386 -20.19 -24.62 0.94
N VAL A 387 -19.70 -25.62 0.22
CA VAL A 387 -19.94 -25.74 -1.23
C VAL A 387 -21.42 -25.83 -1.58
N ASN A 388 -21.84 -25.12 -2.62
CA ASN A 388 -23.17 -25.27 -3.22
C ASN A 388 -23.16 -26.48 -4.17
N GLU A 389 -23.58 -27.63 -3.67
CA GLU A 389 -23.59 -28.88 -4.47
C GLU A 389 -24.61 -28.88 -5.64
N LYS A 390 -25.54 -27.92 -5.69
CA LYS A 390 -26.40 -27.73 -6.86
C LYS A 390 -25.60 -27.14 -8.05
N LYS A 391 -24.68 -26.26 -7.76
CA LYS A 391 -23.77 -25.67 -8.76
C LYS A 391 -22.55 -26.53 -9.01
N ILE A 392 -21.94 -27.08 -7.95
CA ILE A 392 -20.70 -27.87 -8.02
C ILE A 392 -21.02 -29.32 -7.59
N ARG A 393 -21.59 -30.09 -8.51
CA ARG A 393 -21.97 -31.48 -8.23
C ARG A 393 -20.76 -32.37 -7.97
N GLY A 394 -20.74 -32.96 -6.79
CA GLY A 394 -19.65 -33.80 -6.28
C GLY A 394 -18.57 -33.01 -5.53
N GLY A 395 -18.82 -31.71 -5.25
CA GLY A 395 -18.00 -30.90 -4.40
C GLY A 395 -16.75 -30.30 -5.05
N LEU A 396 -16.09 -29.43 -4.32
CA LEU A 396 -14.83 -28.79 -4.73
C LEU A 396 -13.68 -29.81 -4.98
N PRO A 397 -13.51 -30.90 -4.18
CA PRO A 397 -12.43 -31.85 -4.44
C PRO A 397 -12.48 -32.44 -5.85
N LYS A 398 -13.68 -32.86 -6.28
CA LYS A 398 -13.87 -33.44 -7.63
C LYS A 398 -13.64 -32.42 -8.75
N LEU A 399 -14.09 -31.16 -8.56
CA LEU A 399 -13.83 -30.09 -9.52
C LEU A 399 -12.34 -29.80 -9.60
N SER A 400 -11.66 -29.72 -8.47
CA SER A 400 -10.21 -29.53 -8.37
C SER A 400 -9.45 -30.62 -9.12
N GLU A 401 -9.79 -31.91 -8.89
CA GLU A 401 -9.18 -33.04 -9.61
C GLU A 401 -9.30 -32.88 -11.13
N LYS A 402 -10.49 -32.56 -11.64
CA LYS A 402 -10.74 -32.36 -13.08
C LYS A 402 -9.95 -31.18 -13.67
N ILE A 403 -9.74 -30.12 -12.91
CA ILE A 403 -8.91 -28.97 -13.32
C ILE A 403 -7.44 -29.40 -13.36
N HIS A 404 -6.96 -30.12 -12.35
CA HIS A 404 -5.58 -30.61 -12.33
C HIS A 404 -5.31 -31.65 -13.44
N GLU A 405 -6.28 -32.49 -13.82
CA GLU A 405 -6.16 -33.40 -14.97
C GLU A 405 -5.90 -32.67 -16.29
N LYS A 406 -6.21 -31.36 -16.38
CA LYS A 406 -5.92 -30.51 -17.53
C LYS A 406 -4.56 -29.78 -17.40
N GLY A 407 -3.77 -30.12 -16.38
CA GLY A 407 -2.46 -29.50 -16.12
C GLY A 407 -2.52 -28.13 -15.47
N MET A 408 -3.69 -27.71 -14.97
CA MET A 408 -3.89 -26.40 -14.37
C MET A 408 -3.94 -26.49 -12.85
N LYS A 409 -3.51 -25.41 -12.17
CA LYS A 409 -3.75 -25.16 -10.76
C LYS A 409 -5.20 -24.69 -10.54
N PHE A 410 -5.68 -24.74 -9.29
CA PHE A 410 -7.01 -24.29 -8.94
C PHE A 410 -6.99 -23.26 -7.82
N GLY A 411 -7.78 -22.19 -7.99
CA GLY A 411 -7.94 -21.10 -7.02
C GLY A 411 -9.40 -20.84 -6.65
N LEU A 412 -9.60 -20.28 -5.45
CA LEU A 412 -10.92 -19.91 -4.93
C LEU A 412 -10.95 -18.46 -4.44
N TRP A 413 -12.12 -17.86 -4.58
CA TRP A 413 -12.47 -16.56 -4.00
C TRP A 413 -13.16 -16.73 -2.65
N PHE A 414 -12.84 -15.82 -1.72
CA PHE A 414 -13.50 -15.67 -0.43
C PHE A 414 -13.71 -14.19 -0.10
N GLU A 415 -14.80 -13.87 0.61
CA GLU A 415 -15.06 -12.56 1.24
C GLU A 415 -15.32 -12.77 2.75
N PRO A 416 -14.29 -13.14 3.53
CA PRO A 416 -14.50 -13.69 4.87
C PRO A 416 -14.87 -12.65 5.92
N GLU A 417 -14.71 -11.37 5.62
CA GLU A 417 -15.01 -10.28 6.54
C GLU A 417 -16.47 -9.83 6.48
N MET A 418 -17.27 -10.42 5.60
CA MET A 418 -18.65 -10.03 5.34
C MET A 418 -19.65 -11.12 5.70
N ILE A 419 -20.91 -10.71 5.93
CA ILE A 419 -22.03 -11.58 6.23
C ILE A 419 -23.31 -11.06 5.59
N SER A 420 -24.12 -11.95 5.04
CA SER A 420 -25.46 -11.63 4.57
C SER A 420 -26.49 -11.91 5.67
N GLU A 421 -27.51 -11.08 5.79
CA GLU A 421 -28.65 -11.39 6.70
C GLU A 421 -29.37 -12.68 6.29
N ASP A 422 -29.44 -12.95 4.97
CA ASP A 422 -29.88 -14.27 4.47
C ASP A 422 -28.70 -15.24 4.36
N SER A 423 -28.17 -15.63 5.52
CA SER A 423 -27.18 -16.70 5.67
C SER A 423 -27.52 -17.54 6.91
N ASP A 424 -27.09 -18.77 6.94
CA ASP A 424 -27.25 -19.64 8.12
C ASP A 424 -26.39 -19.14 9.26
N LEU A 425 -25.20 -18.58 8.96
CA LEU A 425 -24.33 -17.96 9.96
C LEU A 425 -25.02 -16.78 10.68
N TYR A 426 -25.66 -15.87 9.94
CA TYR A 426 -26.36 -14.72 10.57
C TYR A 426 -27.57 -15.20 11.42
N ARG A 427 -28.31 -16.18 10.95
CA ARG A 427 -29.43 -16.77 11.73
C ARG A 427 -28.95 -17.40 13.04
N ALA A 428 -27.76 -18.00 13.03
CA ALA A 428 -27.17 -18.60 14.23
C ALA A 428 -26.52 -17.57 15.17
N HIS A 429 -25.89 -16.55 14.59
CA HIS A 429 -25.08 -15.57 15.32
C HIS A 429 -25.28 -14.14 14.80
N PRO A 430 -26.47 -13.54 14.99
CA PRO A 430 -26.74 -12.17 14.54
C PRO A 430 -25.88 -11.13 15.26
N ASP A 431 -25.37 -11.45 16.46
CA ASP A 431 -24.46 -10.62 17.26
C ASP A 431 -23.02 -10.63 16.75
N TRP A 432 -22.70 -11.42 15.73
CA TRP A 432 -21.39 -11.40 15.07
C TRP A 432 -21.28 -10.33 13.99
N ALA A 433 -22.40 -9.78 13.55
CA ALA A 433 -22.39 -8.63 12.64
C ALA A 433 -22.19 -7.31 13.40
N ILE A 434 -21.42 -6.41 12.80
CA ILE A 434 -21.29 -5.03 13.30
C ILE A 434 -22.60 -4.30 13.04
N THR A 435 -23.42 -4.16 14.09
CA THR A 435 -24.73 -3.52 14.05
C THR A 435 -25.03 -2.81 15.36
N ILE A 436 -25.62 -1.60 15.29
CA ILE A 436 -26.00 -0.84 16.50
C ILE A 436 -27.34 -1.35 17.01
N PRO A 437 -27.44 -1.79 18.28
CA PRO A 437 -28.69 -2.25 18.86
C PRO A 437 -29.83 -1.24 18.72
N GLY A 438 -30.98 -1.71 18.23
CA GLY A 438 -32.18 -0.88 18.07
C GLY A 438 -32.19 0.03 16.83
N ARG A 439 -31.18 -0.07 15.97
CA ARG A 439 -31.13 0.63 14.68
C ARG A 439 -31.22 -0.38 13.52
N VAL A 440 -31.86 0.04 12.42
CA VAL A 440 -31.77 -0.69 11.16
C VAL A 440 -30.35 -0.51 10.62
N PRO A 441 -29.63 -1.60 10.31
CA PRO A 441 -28.24 -1.49 9.84
C PRO A 441 -28.16 -0.85 8.45
N ASN A 442 -27.07 -0.12 8.20
CA ASN A 442 -26.76 0.35 6.87
C ASN A 442 -26.16 -0.79 6.04
N HIS A 443 -26.77 -1.06 4.90
CA HIS A 443 -26.22 -2.00 3.93
C HIS A 443 -25.33 -1.27 2.91
N ALA A 444 -24.28 -1.93 2.46
CA ALA A 444 -23.58 -1.61 1.25
C ALA A 444 -23.35 -2.93 0.51
N ARG A 445 -23.63 -2.97 -0.78
CA ARG A 445 -23.62 -4.18 -1.61
C ARG A 445 -24.45 -5.34 -0.97
N ASN A 446 -25.61 -4.99 -0.38
CA ASN A 446 -26.55 -5.93 0.27
C ASN A 446 -25.95 -6.80 1.40
N GLN A 447 -24.87 -6.36 2.02
CA GLN A 447 -24.15 -7.14 3.03
C GLN A 447 -23.79 -6.32 4.28
N LEU A 448 -23.53 -7.02 5.38
CA LEU A 448 -23.03 -6.50 6.64
C LEU A 448 -21.57 -6.91 6.85
N VAL A 449 -20.94 -6.34 7.87
CA VAL A 449 -19.56 -6.63 8.25
C VAL A 449 -19.54 -7.55 9.46
N LEU A 450 -18.73 -8.62 9.43
CA LEU A 450 -18.44 -9.44 10.60
C LEU A 450 -17.54 -8.71 11.60
N ASP A 451 -17.79 -8.90 12.88
CA ASP A 451 -17.00 -8.29 13.95
C ASP A 451 -15.65 -9.02 14.12
N MET A 452 -14.63 -8.59 13.34
CA MET A 452 -13.28 -9.14 13.43
C MET A 452 -12.57 -8.85 14.75
N THR A 453 -13.14 -8.01 15.63
CA THR A 453 -12.59 -7.83 16.98
C THR A 453 -12.75 -9.08 17.83
N ARG A 454 -13.71 -9.96 17.47
CA ARG A 454 -14.06 -11.19 18.19
C ARG A 454 -13.15 -12.36 17.77
N SER A 455 -12.58 -13.04 18.75
CA SER A 455 -11.79 -14.26 18.49
C SER A 455 -12.63 -15.42 17.99
N ASP A 456 -13.87 -15.60 18.51
CA ASP A 456 -14.78 -16.66 18.09
C ASP A 456 -15.19 -16.54 16.61
N VAL A 457 -15.33 -15.32 16.07
CA VAL A 457 -15.55 -15.09 14.63
C VAL A 457 -14.32 -15.53 13.82
N ARG A 458 -13.14 -15.12 14.23
CA ARG A 458 -11.89 -15.49 13.55
C ARG A 458 -11.62 -17.00 13.63
N ASP A 459 -11.93 -17.63 14.74
CA ASP A 459 -11.80 -19.08 14.93
C ASP A 459 -12.77 -19.86 14.03
N TYR A 460 -14.01 -19.39 13.89
CA TYR A 460 -14.97 -19.94 12.94
C TYR A 460 -14.45 -19.86 11.51
N LEU A 461 -14.01 -18.69 11.07
CA LEU A 461 -13.49 -18.50 9.71
C LEU A 461 -12.27 -19.38 9.44
N MET A 462 -11.35 -19.46 10.40
CA MET A 462 -10.18 -20.33 10.27
C MET A 462 -10.56 -21.81 10.15
N ALA A 463 -11.56 -22.27 10.91
CA ALA A 463 -12.08 -23.64 10.81
C ALA A 463 -12.71 -23.91 9.43
N ARG A 464 -13.39 -22.91 8.83
CA ARG A 464 -13.94 -23.04 7.46
C ARG A 464 -12.81 -23.13 6.41
N PHE A 465 -11.78 -22.31 6.52
CA PHE A 465 -10.61 -22.43 5.65
C PHE A 465 -9.93 -23.80 5.79
N GLU A 466 -9.72 -24.29 7.00
CA GLU A 466 -9.12 -25.61 7.23
C GLU A 466 -9.95 -26.75 6.64
N GLU A 467 -11.27 -26.68 6.75
CA GLU A 467 -12.16 -27.69 6.15
C GLU A 467 -12.09 -27.68 4.61
N ILE A 468 -12.16 -26.50 3.99
CA ILE A 468 -12.20 -26.40 2.53
C ILE A 468 -10.82 -26.68 1.93
N LEU A 469 -9.79 -25.98 2.39
CA LEU A 469 -8.43 -26.06 1.84
C LEU A 469 -7.69 -27.33 2.26
N GLY A 470 -8.07 -27.94 3.39
CA GLY A 470 -7.54 -29.22 3.83
C GLY A 470 -8.10 -30.43 3.05
N ASN A 471 -9.30 -30.31 2.51
CA ASN A 471 -9.95 -31.38 1.74
C ASN A 471 -9.88 -31.17 0.22
N THR A 472 -9.45 -30.01 -0.24
CA THR A 472 -9.38 -29.67 -1.66
C THR A 472 -8.01 -29.10 -1.97
N LYS A 473 -7.38 -29.59 -3.02
CA LYS A 473 -6.10 -29.06 -3.49
C LYS A 473 -6.31 -27.70 -4.14
N ILE A 474 -5.96 -26.63 -3.41
CA ILE A 474 -6.08 -25.22 -3.81
C ILE A 474 -4.71 -24.57 -3.70
N GLU A 475 -4.29 -23.86 -4.74
CA GLU A 475 -2.98 -23.19 -4.81
C GLU A 475 -3.08 -21.66 -4.79
N TYR A 476 -4.31 -21.11 -4.79
CA TYR A 476 -4.54 -19.66 -4.81
C TYR A 476 -5.84 -19.32 -4.08
N VAL A 477 -5.80 -18.22 -3.33
CA VAL A 477 -6.99 -17.63 -2.69
C VAL A 477 -7.04 -16.16 -3.02
N LYS A 478 -8.19 -15.68 -3.54
CA LYS A 478 -8.52 -14.27 -3.67
C LYS A 478 -9.33 -13.87 -2.43
N TRP A 479 -8.77 -13.00 -1.60
CA TRP A 479 -9.39 -12.49 -0.38
C TRP A 479 -9.99 -11.13 -0.62
N ASP A 480 -11.30 -11.03 -0.61
CA ASP A 480 -12.05 -9.83 -0.94
C ASP A 480 -12.73 -9.19 0.28
N MET A 481 -13.07 -7.90 0.14
CA MET A 481 -13.86 -7.12 1.09
C MET A 481 -14.59 -5.99 0.36
N ASN A 482 -15.89 -6.11 0.18
CA ASN A 482 -16.64 -5.29 -0.79
C ASN A 482 -17.49 -4.18 -0.15
N ARG A 483 -17.10 -3.63 1.00
CA ARG A 483 -17.78 -2.45 1.54
C ARG A 483 -16.92 -1.68 2.54
N SER A 484 -17.24 -0.41 2.73
CA SER A 484 -16.74 0.39 3.85
C SER A 484 -17.46 0.01 5.15
N ILE A 485 -16.78 0.20 6.29
CA ILE A 485 -17.34 -0.05 7.61
C ILE A 485 -18.12 1.19 8.06
N CYS A 486 -19.38 1.00 8.40
CA CYS A 486 -20.22 1.98 9.10
C CYS A 486 -20.92 1.28 10.26
N ASP A 487 -21.71 2.03 11.03
CA ASP A 487 -22.40 1.49 12.22
C ASP A 487 -21.44 0.77 13.20
N MET A 488 -20.20 1.26 13.33
CA MET A 488 -19.18 0.60 14.15
C MET A 488 -19.67 0.40 15.59
N TYR A 489 -19.92 -0.84 15.93
CA TYR A 489 -20.31 -1.27 17.26
C TYR A 489 -19.96 -2.73 17.44
N SER A 490 -19.16 -3.04 18.44
CA SER A 490 -18.88 -4.42 18.84
C SER A 490 -19.72 -4.79 20.07
N HIS A 491 -20.34 -5.97 20.03
CA HIS A 491 -21.11 -6.46 21.17
C HIS A 491 -20.25 -6.83 22.38
N ILE A 492 -18.93 -6.90 22.22
CA ILE A 492 -17.97 -7.22 23.30
C ILE A 492 -17.22 -5.99 23.83
N TYR A 493 -16.90 -5.00 22.98
CA TYR A 493 -16.19 -3.77 23.37
C TYR A 493 -17.19 -2.62 23.56
N LYS A 494 -17.49 -2.27 24.83
CA LYS A 494 -18.53 -1.31 25.20
C LYS A 494 -17.98 -0.21 26.12
N GLY A 495 -18.76 0.86 26.25
CA GLY A 495 -18.43 1.96 27.15
C GLY A 495 -17.12 2.64 26.72
N GLU A 496 -16.15 2.68 27.61
CA GLU A 496 -14.86 3.34 27.36
C GLU A 496 -14.03 2.68 26.24
N GLN A 497 -14.23 1.38 25.99
CA GLN A 497 -13.53 0.65 24.94
C GLN A 497 -14.20 0.74 23.56
N SER A 498 -15.35 1.39 23.45
CA SER A 498 -16.05 1.50 22.15
C SER A 498 -15.23 2.26 21.09
N GLY A 499 -14.39 3.21 21.49
CA GLY A 499 -13.48 3.95 20.61
C GLY A 499 -12.30 3.15 20.10
N GLU A 500 -12.10 1.91 20.57
CA GLU A 500 -11.03 1.02 20.11
C GLU A 500 -11.42 0.17 18.89
N CYS A 501 -12.72 0.08 18.62
CA CYS A 501 -13.28 -0.94 17.71
C CYS A 501 -12.72 -0.85 16.29
N TYR A 502 -12.54 0.33 15.71
CA TYR A 502 -11.96 0.47 14.37
C TYR A 502 -10.54 -0.10 14.28
N HIS A 503 -9.69 0.22 15.27
CA HIS A 503 -8.32 -0.30 15.27
C HIS A 503 -8.30 -1.80 15.63
N ARG A 504 -9.09 -2.24 16.61
CA ARG A 504 -9.21 -3.67 16.97
C ARG A 504 -9.72 -4.52 15.81
N TYR A 505 -10.60 -3.98 14.97
CA TYR A 505 -11.05 -4.65 13.76
C TYR A 505 -9.87 -4.99 12.84
N ILE A 506 -9.02 -4.01 12.56
CA ILE A 506 -7.84 -4.21 11.70
C ILE A 506 -6.84 -5.18 12.34
N LEU A 507 -6.60 -5.08 13.65
CA LEU A 507 -5.76 -6.06 14.36
C LEU A 507 -6.35 -7.48 14.25
N GLY A 508 -7.67 -7.61 14.29
CA GLY A 508 -8.36 -8.89 14.09
C GLY A 508 -8.24 -9.43 12.66
N VAL A 509 -8.31 -8.55 11.65
CA VAL A 509 -8.05 -8.93 10.24
C VAL A 509 -6.61 -9.40 10.07
N TYR A 510 -5.64 -8.69 10.64
CA TYR A 510 -4.23 -9.09 10.59
C TYR A 510 -3.95 -10.41 11.32
N ASP A 511 -4.59 -10.64 12.47
CA ASP A 511 -4.50 -11.93 13.18
C ASP A 511 -5.00 -13.09 12.30
N LEU A 512 -6.15 -12.91 11.66
CA LEU A 512 -6.73 -13.94 10.78
C LEU A 512 -5.84 -14.18 9.54
N LEU A 513 -5.34 -13.12 8.91
CA LEU A 513 -4.43 -13.21 7.76
C LEU A 513 -3.10 -13.89 8.16
N GLU A 514 -2.53 -13.53 9.32
CA GLU A 514 -1.30 -14.16 9.82
C GLU A 514 -1.49 -15.66 10.06
N ARG A 515 -2.58 -16.04 10.73
CA ARG A 515 -2.95 -17.45 10.94
C ARG A 515 -3.15 -18.19 9.61
N PHE A 516 -3.77 -17.54 8.63
CA PHE A 516 -3.98 -18.09 7.30
C PHE A 516 -2.65 -18.36 6.58
N VAL A 517 -1.76 -17.37 6.47
CA VAL A 517 -0.49 -17.54 5.75
C VAL A 517 0.46 -18.51 6.45
N GLN A 518 0.42 -18.60 7.78
CA GLN A 518 1.18 -19.60 8.52
C GLN A 518 0.65 -21.01 8.31
N ARG A 519 -0.66 -21.16 8.23
CA ARG A 519 -1.31 -22.48 8.07
C ARG A 519 -1.24 -23.01 6.64
N PHE A 520 -1.25 -22.10 5.66
CA PHE A 520 -1.27 -22.40 4.22
C PHE A 520 -0.14 -21.67 3.46
N PRO A 521 1.14 -21.90 3.80
CA PRO A 521 2.26 -21.15 3.23
C PRO A 521 2.48 -21.41 1.73
N GLU A 522 1.88 -22.46 1.18
CA GLU A 522 1.98 -22.82 -0.25
C GLU A 522 0.93 -22.11 -1.13
N ILE A 523 -0.07 -21.49 -0.53
CA ILE A 523 -1.15 -20.81 -1.25
C ILE A 523 -0.70 -19.40 -1.63
N LEU A 524 -0.86 -19.05 -2.90
CA LEU A 524 -0.76 -17.66 -3.35
C LEU A 524 -2.00 -16.89 -2.88
N LEU A 525 -1.80 -15.95 -1.96
CA LEU A 525 -2.87 -15.07 -1.48
C LEU A 525 -2.88 -13.79 -2.31
N GLU A 526 -4.01 -13.47 -2.94
CA GLU A 526 -4.27 -12.18 -3.57
C GLU A 526 -5.24 -11.37 -2.73
N GLY A 527 -4.84 -10.15 -2.35
CA GLY A 527 -5.74 -9.20 -1.70
C GLY A 527 -6.68 -8.55 -2.70
N CYS A 528 -7.95 -8.38 -2.31
CA CYS A 528 -8.95 -7.61 -3.02
C CYS A 528 -9.81 -6.85 -2.01
N SER A 529 -10.31 -5.69 -2.36
CA SER A 529 -11.29 -4.94 -1.56
C SER A 529 -12.15 -4.09 -2.49
N GLY A 530 -13.09 -4.74 -3.19
CA GLY A 530 -13.76 -4.11 -4.30
C GLY A 530 -12.74 -3.54 -5.29
N GLY A 531 -11.80 -4.34 -5.73
CA GLY A 531 -10.60 -3.88 -6.42
C GLY A 531 -9.51 -3.42 -5.46
N GLY A 532 -8.97 -2.22 -5.71
CA GLY A 532 -7.83 -1.65 -5.02
C GLY A 532 -8.12 -0.88 -3.72
N GLY A 533 -9.23 -1.16 -3.03
CA GLY A 533 -9.63 -0.42 -1.82
C GLY A 533 -8.72 -0.61 -0.62
N ARG A 534 -7.89 -1.66 -0.60
CA ARG A 534 -6.80 -1.87 0.37
C ARG A 534 -5.49 -2.22 -0.35
N PHE A 535 -5.20 -1.50 -1.43
CA PHE A 535 -3.89 -1.61 -2.07
C PHE A 535 -2.92 -0.75 -1.27
N ASP A 536 -2.35 -1.33 -0.22
CA ASP A 536 -1.48 -0.67 0.74
C ASP A 536 -0.36 -1.58 1.25
N ALA A 537 0.66 -1.00 1.87
CA ALA A 537 1.82 -1.74 2.37
C ALA A 537 1.46 -2.73 3.50
N GLY A 538 0.39 -2.47 4.27
CA GLY A 538 -0.08 -3.39 5.29
C GLY A 538 -0.60 -4.70 4.72
N MET A 539 -1.38 -4.64 3.64
CA MET A 539 -1.88 -5.84 2.95
C MET A 539 -0.76 -6.58 2.21
N LEU A 540 0.24 -5.87 1.66
CA LEU A 540 1.38 -6.51 0.98
C LEU A 540 2.19 -7.43 1.91
N TYR A 541 2.15 -7.21 3.21
CA TYR A 541 2.80 -8.07 4.20
C TYR A 541 2.24 -9.50 4.21
N TYR A 542 0.97 -9.67 3.84
CA TYR A 542 0.27 -10.95 3.78
C TYR A 542 0.02 -11.44 2.36
N SER A 543 -0.22 -10.53 1.44
CA SER A 543 -0.63 -10.80 0.06
C SER A 543 0.40 -10.21 -0.90
N PRO A 544 1.30 -11.02 -1.50
CA PRO A 544 2.36 -10.50 -2.37
C PRO A 544 1.84 -9.91 -3.68
N GLN A 545 0.55 -10.06 -3.97
CA GLN A 545 -0.17 -9.36 -5.03
C GLN A 545 -1.55 -8.92 -4.55
N ILE A 546 -2.04 -7.82 -5.12
CA ILE A 546 -3.35 -7.23 -4.81
C ILE A 546 -4.05 -6.89 -6.12
N TRP A 547 -5.34 -7.23 -6.21
CA TRP A 547 -6.17 -6.84 -7.34
C TRP A 547 -6.21 -5.31 -7.44
N CYS A 548 -5.66 -4.78 -8.54
CA CYS A 548 -5.37 -3.35 -8.64
C CYS A 548 -6.62 -2.48 -8.69
N SER A 549 -7.65 -2.95 -9.39
CA SER A 549 -8.93 -2.28 -9.56
C SER A 549 -9.94 -3.22 -10.19
N ASP A 550 -11.21 -3.11 -9.80
CA ASP A 550 -12.32 -3.77 -10.49
C ASP A 550 -12.55 -3.20 -11.89
N ASN A 551 -11.94 -2.06 -12.22
CA ASN A 551 -11.94 -1.55 -13.57
C ASN A 551 -10.92 -2.31 -14.42
N THR A 552 -11.43 -3.11 -15.33
CA THR A 552 -10.65 -3.95 -16.25
C THR A 552 -10.45 -3.29 -17.64
N ASP A 553 -10.98 -2.08 -17.85
CA ASP A 553 -10.76 -1.31 -19.09
C ASP A 553 -9.27 -0.93 -19.21
N ALA A 554 -8.59 -1.45 -20.23
CA ALA A 554 -7.17 -1.21 -20.44
C ALA A 554 -6.79 0.29 -20.50
N MET A 555 -7.67 1.14 -21.06
CA MET A 555 -7.38 2.58 -21.15
C MET A 555 -7.48 3.28 -19.80
N ASN A 556 -8.43 2.87 -18.94
CA ASN A 556 -8.52 3.40 -17.57
C ASN A 556 -7.39 2.83 -16.68
N ARG A 557 -6.97 1.59 -16.92
CA ARG A 557 -5.83 0.97 -16.21
C ARG A 557 -4.53 1.73 -16.43
N LEU A 558 -4.34 2.42 -17.54
CA LEU A 558 -3.18 3.29 -17.74
C LEU A 558 -3.02 4.31 -16.61
N ASP A 559 -4.11 4.98 -16.21
CA ASP A 559 -4.08 5.99 -15.15
C ASP A 559 -3.99 5.34 -13.75
N ILE A 560 -4.71 4.23 -13.52
CA ILE A 560 -4.73 3.51 -12.24
C ILE A 560 -3.35 2.91 -11.94
N GLN A 561 -2.73 2.24 -12.92
CA GLN A 561 -1.40 1.63 -12.78
C GLN A 561 -0.30 2.69 -12.68
N TYR A 562 -0.45 3.83 -13.40
CA TYR A 562 0.45 4.98 -13.26
C TYR A 562 0.52 5.45 -11.80
N GLY A 563 -0.61 5.76 -11.17
CA GLY A 563 -0.63 6.21 -9.77
C GLY A 563 -0.16 5.13 -8.79
N THR A 564 -0.47 3.86 -9.07
CA THR A 564 -0.03 2.72 -8.23
C THR A 564 1.50 2.60 -8.22
N SER A 565 2.14 2.83 -9.36
CA SER A 565 3.59 2.65 -9.54
C SER A 565 4.47 3.66 -8.80
N PHE A 566 3.91 4.67 -8.13
CA PHE A 566 4.73 5.61 -7.34
C PHE A 566 5.30 4.95 -6.08
N PHE A 567 4.55 4.05 -5.47
CA PHE A 567 4.97 3.38 -4.23
C PHE A 567 5.08 1.87 -4.35
N TYR A 568 4.20 1.23 -5.14
CA TYR A 568 4.06 -0.22 -5.09
C TYR A 568 4.77 -0.92 -6.24
N PRO A 569 5.53 -2.01 -5.98
CA PRO A 569 6.23 -2.74 -7.01
C PRO A 569 5.23 -3.33 -8.02
N ILE A 570 5.60 -3.32 -9.29
CA ILE A 570 4.75 -3.80 -10.38
C ILE A 570 4.39 -5.29 -10.20
N SER A 571 5.29 -6.06 -9.61
CA SER A 571 5.03 -7.45 -9.22
C SER A 571 3.83 -7.64 -8.28
N SER A 572 3.43 -6.60 -7.55
CA SER A 572 2.26 -6.64 -6.65
C SER A 572 0.93 -6.31 -7.33
N VAL A 573 0.95 -5.84 -8.57
CA VAL A 573 -0.23 -5.35 -9.30
C VAL A 573 -0.98 -6.51 -9.95
N GLY A 574 -2.19 -6.84 -9.48
CA GLY A 574 -3.10 -7.75 -10.18
C GLY A 574 -3.63 -7.10 -11.45
N ALA A 575 -3.39 -7.73 -12.61
CA ALA A 575 -3.81 -7.23 -13.91
C ALA A 575 -4.26 -8.34 -14.86
N HIS A 576 -5.44 -8.16 -15.50
CA HIS A 576 -6.02 -9.15 -16.38
C HIS A 576 -6.40 -8.57 -17.74
N VAL A 577 -6.33 -9.43 -18.77
CA VAL A 577 -6.93 -9.22 -20.09
C VAL A 577 -8.43 -9.51 -19.97
N SER A 578 -9.26 -8.47 -20.06
CA SER A 578 -10.70 -8.53 -19.78
C SER A 578 -11.55 -8.80 -21.02
N ALA A 579 -12.86 -8.95 -20.81
CA ALA A 579 -13.88 -9.01 -21.84
C ALA A 579 -13.87 -7.78 -22.78
N CYS A 580 -14.30 -7.95 -24.01
CA CYS A 580 -14.44 -6.88 -25.02
C CYS A 580 -15.77 -7.04 -25.79
N PRO A 581 -16.62 -6.00 -25.84
CA PRO A 581 -16.47 -4.69 -25.18
C PRO A 581 -16.33 -4.79 -23.66
N ASN A 582 -15.61 -3.86 -23.04
CA ASN A 582 -15.44 -3.85 -21.59
C ASN A 582 -16.79 -3.68 -20.87
N HIS A 583 -17.05 -4.47 -19.83
CA HIS A 583 -18.35 -4.51 -19.15
C HIS A 583 -18.70 -3.23 -18.40
N GLN A 584 -17.71 -2.44 -17.95
CA GLN A 584 -17.95 -1.23 -17.18
C GLN A 584 -18.04 0.01 -18.08
N THR A 585 -17.20 0.11 -19.11
CA THR A 585 -17.09 1.31 -19.95
C THR A 585 -17.76 1.17 -21.31
N GLY A 586 -18.04 -0.06 -21.75
CA GLY A 586 -18.52 -0.35 -23.12
C GLY A 586 -17.44 -0.16 -24.18
N ARG A 587 -16.20 0.16 -23.81
CA ARG A 587 -15.10 0.43 -24.76
C ARG A 587 -14.60 -0.87 -25.38
N SER A 588 -14.27 -0.80 -26.68
CA SER A 588 -13.58 -1.86 -27.38
C SER A 588 -12.12 -1.47 -27.60
N VAL A 589 -11.21 -2.31 -27.15
CA VAL A 589 -9.76 -2.16 -27.27
C VAL A 589 -9.18 -3.46 -27.84
N PRO A 590 -8.20 -3.40 -28.77
CA PRO A 590 -7.58 -4.58 -29.34
C PRO A 590 -7.05 -5.55 -28.25
N LEU A 591 -7.12 -6.86 -28.52
CA LEU A 591 -6.65 -7.89 -27.62
C LEU A 591 -5.15 -7.71 -27.28
N SER A 592 -4.34 -7.29 -28.27
CA SER A 592 -2.91 -6.96 -28.08
C SER A 592 -2.72 -5.85 -27.05
N THR A 593 -3.45 -4.74 -27.15
CA THR A 593 -3.33 -3.61 -26.22
C THR A 593 -3.78 -3.98 -24.80
N ARG A 594 -4.87 -4.77 -24.68
CA ARG A 594 -5.32 -5.27 -23.37
C ARG A 594 -4.23 -6.11 -22.71
N ALA A 595 -3.51 -6.92 -23.49
CA ALA A 595 -2.41 -7.72 -22.98
C ALA A 595 -1.16 -6.88 -22.64
N ASP A 596 -0.78 -5.91 -23.47
CA ASP A 596 0.36 -5.04 -23.18
C ASP A 596 0.14 -4.26 -21.87
N VAL A 597 -1.07 -3.75 -21.62
CA VAL A 597 -1.39 -3.09 -20.35
C VAL A 597 -1.39 -4.07 -19.17
N ALA A 598 -1.88 -5.30 -19.36
CA ALA A 598 -1.89 -6.32 -18.32
C ALA A 598 -0.48 -6.88 -18.03
N LEU A 599 0.46 -6.78 -18.96
CA LEU A 599 1.85 -7.22 -18.79
C LEU A 599 2.59 -6.43 -17.71
N ALA A 600 2.14 -5.19 -17.43
CA ALA A 600 2.59 -4.42 -16.29
C ALA A 600 1.85 -4.86 -15.00
N GLY A 601 2.00 -6.13 -14.63
CA GLY A 601 1.42 -6.73 -13.43
C GLY A 601 1.52 -8.25 -13.42
N SER A 602 0.84 -8.90 -12.45
CA SER A 602 0.66 -10.37 -12.43
C SER A 602 -0.39 -10.75 -13.46
N PHE A 603 0.07 -11.18 -14.61
CA PHE A 603 -0.71 -11.38 -15.82
C PHE A 603 -1.77 -12.48 -15.72
N GLY A 604 -2.98 -12.21 -16.22
CA GLY A 604 -4.05 -13.18 -16.29
C GLY A 604 -5.15 -12.79 -17.28
N TYR A 605 -6.21 -13.59 -17.30
CA TYR A 605 -7.37 -13.40 -18.16
C TYR A 605 -8.65 -13.35 -17.33
N GLU A 606 -9.60 -12.52 -17.74
CA GLU A 606 -10.93 -12.41 -17.15
C GLU A 606 -11.95 -12.15 -18.27
N LEU A 607 -12.21 -13.20 -19.05
CA LEU A 607 -13.08 -13.17 -20.22
C LEU A 607 -13.58 -14.58 -20.61
N ASP A 608 -14.60 -14.65 -21.46
CA ASP A 608 -15.08 -15.92 -21.99
C ASP A 608 -14.25 -16.34 -23.22
N LEU A 609 -13.32 -17.28 -23.02
CA LEU A 609 -12.46 -17.82 -24.09
C LEU A 609 -13.24 -18.46 -25.25
N ARG A 610 -14.49 -18.88 -25.01
CA ARG A 610 -15.36 -19.51 -26.02
C ARG A 610 -15.80 -18.52 -27.11
N LEU A 611 -15.75 -17.23 -26.80
CA LEU A 611 -16.13 -16.15 -27.72
C LEU A 611 -14.96 -15.69 -28.60
N LEU A 612 -13.73 -16.12 -28.32
CA LEU A 612 -12.55 -15.73 -29.08
C LEU A 612 -12.49 -16.47 -30.42
N SER A 613 -12.08 -15.75 -31.48
CA SER A 613 -11.74 -16.36 -32.77
C SER A 613 -10.47 -17.22 -32.69
N ASP A 614 -10.20 -18.02 -33.72
CA ASP A 614 -8.98 -18.83 -33.75
C ASP A 614 -7.72 -17.98 -33.83
N GLU A 615 -7.78 -16.80 -34.47
CA GLU A 615 -6.72 -15.82 -34.53
C GLU A 615 -6.47 -15.19 -33.13
N GLU A 616 -7.52 -14.87 -32.39
CA GLU A 616 -7.40 -14.35 -31.01
C GLU A 616 -6.85 -15.42 -30.07
N LYS A 617 -7.25 -16.67 -30.19
CA LYS A 617 -6.67 -17.80 -29.43
C LYS A 617 -5.18 -17.99 -29.72
N ALA A 618 -4.76 -17.79 -30.98
CA ALA A 618 -3.34 -17.82 -31.32
C ALA A 618 -2.58 -16.65 -30.65
N GLN A 619 -3.20 -15.46 -30.61
CA GLN A 619 -2.62 -14.31 -29.86
C GLN A 619 -2.49 -14.59 -28.37
N VAL A 620 -3.48 -15.22 -27.73
CA VAL A 620 -3.42 -15.62 -26.31
C VAL A 620 -2.19 -16.48 -26.04
N LYS A 621 -1.90 -17.47 -26.89
CA LYS A 621 -0.70 -18.33 -26.73
C LYS A 621 0.60 -17.53 -26.81
N GLU A 622 0.69 -16.56 -27.71
CA GLU A 622 1.87 -15.71 -27.86
C GLU A 622 2.01 -14.76 -26.66
N GLN A 623 0.90 -14.17 -26.17
CA GLN A 623 0.88 -13.32 -24.99
C GLN A 623 1.37 -14.05 -23.73
N ILE A 624 0.98 -15.30 -23.53
CA ILE A 624 1.46 -16.14 -22.42
C ILE A 624 2.97 -16.38 -22.53
N LYS A 625 3.44 -16.69 -23.75
CA LYS A 625 4.87 -16.84 -24.02
C LYS A 625 5.64 -15.55 -23.74
N GLU A 626 5.13 -14.40 -24.22
CA GLU A 626 5.72 -13.09 -23.95
C GLU A 626 5.78 -12.77 -22.46
N PHE A 627 4.73 -13.07 -21.70
CA PHE A 627 4.74 -12.91 -20.24
C PHE A 627 5.85 -13.75 -19.60
N HIS A 628 6.05 -14.99 -20.04
CA HIS A 628 7.16 -15.82 -19.55
C HIS A 628 8.53 -15.26 -19.94
N ASP A 629 8.69 -14.78 -21.18
CA ASP A 629 9.94 -14.24 -21.72
C ASP A 629 10.34 -12.90 -21.04
N TYR A 630 9.36 -12.14 -20.56
CA TYR A 630 9.57 -10.84 -19.91
C TYR A 630 9.37 -10.86 -18.39
N TYR A 631 9.06 -12.01 -17.80
CA TYR A 631 8.69 -12.10 -16.36
C TYR A 631 9.71 -11.43 -15.44
N ASP A 632 10.99 -11.80 -15.54
CA ASP A 632 12.05 -11.25 -14.70
C ASP A 632 12.17 -9.71 -14.89
N LEU A 633 11.96 -9.27 -16.13
CA LEU A 633 12.04 -7.84 -16.46
C LEU A 633 10.89 -7.04 -15.86
N THR A 634 9.66 -7.54 -15.95
CA THR A 634 8.47 -6.85 -15.47
C THR A 634 8.27 -6.96 -13.95
N HIS A 635 8.81 -8.01 -13.30
CA HIS A 635 8.62 -8.27 -11.87
C HIS A 635 9.81 -7.87 -10.99
N GLU A 636 11.03 -7.90 -11.54
CA GLU A 636 12.25 -7.60 -10.80
C GLU A 636 13.01 -6.37 -11.34
N GLY A 637 12.67 -5.92 -12.55
CA GLY A 637 13.32 -4.76 -13.19
C GLY A 637 12.88 -3.42 -12.61
N ASP A 638 13.67 -2.38 -12.92
CA ASP A 638 13.32 -0.99 -12.61
C ASP A 638 12.22 -0.52 -13.55
N TYR A 639 11.13 0.01 -12.99
CA TYR A 639 10.01 0.56 -13.76
C TYR A 639 10.14 2.07 -13.91
N TYR A 640 10.04 2.57 -15.14
CA TYR A 640 10.09 4.00 -15.47
C TYR A 640 8.77 4.45 -16.11
N ARG A 641 8.19 5.52 -15.60
CA ARG A 641 7.12 6.27 -16.26
C ARG A 641 7.77 7.19 -17.29
N LEU A 642 7.50 6.99 -18.57
CA LEU A 642 8.11 7.74 -19.68
C LEU A 642 7.26 8.92 -20.15
N THR A 643 6.04 9.05 -19.64
CA THR A 643 5.12 10.16 -19.93
C THR A 643 4.49 10.67 -18.66
N GLU A 644 4.22 11.96 -18.63
CA GLU A 644 3.41 12.58 -17.58
C GLU A 644 1.96 12.08 -17.66
N ARG A 645 1.26 12.05 -16.53
CA ARG A 645 -0.14 11.59 -16.43
C ARG A 645 -1.09 12.37 -17.34
N ASP A 646 -0.90 13.68 -17.46
CA ASP A 646 -1.73 14.58 -18.25
C ASP A 646 -1.45 14.54 -19.75
N ASN A 647 -0.52 13.69 -20.19
CA ASN A 647 -0.33 13.44 -21.62
C ASN A 647 -1.58 12.81 -22.21
N THR A 648 -2.30 13.57 -23.03
CA THR A 648 -3.55 13.15 -23.68
C THR A 648 -3.31 12.32 -24.94
N SER A 649 -2.09 12.31 -25.47
CA SER A 649 -1.78 11.67 -26.76
C SER A 649 -1.45 10.19 -26.60
N PHE A 650 -0.57 9.86 -25.66
CA PHE A 650 -0.14 8.48 -25.42
C PHE A 650 0.38 8.33 -23.98
N THR A 651 0.42 7.08 -23.50
CA THR A 651 1.12 6.69 -22.29
C THR A 651 2.24 5.72 -22.65
N ALA A 652 3.41 5.91 -22.07
CA ALA A 652 4.55 5.02 -22.26
C ALA A 652 5.24 4.72 -20.93
N TRP A 653 5.73 3.49 -20.82
CA TRP A 653 6.53 3.03 -19.68
C TRP A 653 7.61 2.07 -20.13
N GLU A 654 8.57 1.85 -19.25
CA GLU A 654 9.73 1.03 -19.53
C GLU A 654 10.10 0.19 -18.31
N PHE A 655 10.49 -1.04 -18.57
CA PHE A 655 11.16 -1.92 -17.62
C PHE A 655 12.61 -2.09 -17.99
N VAL A 656 13.53 -1.90 -17.07
CA VAL A 656 14.97 -2.07 -17.28
C VAL A 656 15.47 -3.13 -16.31
N ALA A 657 16.09 -4.18 -16.82
CA ALA A 657 16.70 -5.22 -15.98
C ALA A 657 17.71 -4.61 -14.99
N LYS A 658 17.77 -5.11 -13.75
CA LYS A 658 18.73 -4.63 -12.73
C LYS A 658 20.19 -4.67 -13.20
N ASN A 659 20.56 -5.68 -14.01
CA ASN A 659 21.88 -5.82 -14.62
C ASN A 659 22.09 -4.95 -15.88
N LYS A 660 21.08 -4.17 -16.28
CA LYS A 660 21.08 -3.27 -17.44
C LYS A 660 21.33 -3.96 -18.80
N GLU A 661 21.09 -5.27 -18.91
CA GLU A 661 21.30 -6.01 -20.17
C GLU A 661 20.15 -5.87 -21.15
N ARG A 662 18.95 -5.64 -20.64
CA ARG A 662 17.72 -5.58 -21.46
C ARG A 662 16.72 -4.57 -20.89
N ALA A 663 16.00 -3.89 -21.78
CA ALA A 663 14.83 -3.09 -21.45
C ALA A 663 13.64 -3.46 -22.34
N LEU A 664 12.42 -3.32 -21.82
CA LEU A 664 11.15 -3.44 -22.53
C LEU A 664 10.43 -2.10 -22.45
N VAL A 665 10.11 -1.53 -23.59
CA VAL A 665 9.35 -0.28 -23.71
C VAL A 665 7.98 -0.58 -24.29
N GLU A 666 6.95 -0.02 -23.64
CA GLU A 666 5.56 -0.17 -24.05
C GLU A 666 4.92 1.21 -24.23
N VAL A 667 4.13 1.35 -25.29
CA VAL A 667 3.46 2.59 -25.67
C VAL A 667 2.02 2.30 -26.03
N VAL A 668 1.07 3.02 -25.45
CA VAL A 668 -0.36 2.95 -25.76
C VAL A 668 -0.83 4.31 -26.25
N LYS A 669 -1.42 4.37 -27.44
CA LYS A 669 -2.02 5.58 -28.00
C LYS A 669 -3.36 5.85 -27.34
N LYS A 670 -3.49 6.98 -26.66
CA LYS A 670 -4.72 7.35 -25.93
C LYS A 670 -5.76 7.98 -26.86
N ASP A 671 -5.33 8.90 -27.71
CA ASP A 671 -6.24 9.67 -28.57
C ASP A 671 -5.71 9.80 -29.99
N ALA A 672 -6.63 9.99 -30.94
CA ALA A 672 -6.32 10.17 -32.36
C ALA A 672 -6.80 11.53 -32.86
N TRP A 673 -5.87 12.32 -33.36
CA TRP A 673 -6.13 13.62 -33.96
C TRP A 673 -5.94 13.58 -35.46
N GLY A 674 -6.69 14.38 -36.21
CA GLY A 674 -6.41 14.59 -37.63
C GLY A 674 -5.00 15.13 -37.86
N ASN A 675 -4.30 14.66 -38.88
CA ASN A 675 -2.89 14.97 -39.15
C ASN A 675 -1.98 14.67 -37.92
N PRO A 676 -1.86 13.41 -37.53
CA PRO A 676 -1.21 13.03 -36.27
C PRO A 676 0.29 13.38 -36.30
N LEU A 677 0.80 13.81 -35.16
CA LEU A 677 2.23 13.99 -34.97
C LEU A 677 2.93 12.64 -34.70
N PRO A 678 4.20 12.50 -35.09
CA PRO A 678 5.01 11.35 -34.71
C PRO A 678 5.06 11.21 -33.16
N VAL A 679 4.94 9.98 -32.65
CA VAL A 679 5.14 9.71 -31.23
C VAL A 679 6.63 9.55 -30.98
N HIS A 680 7.18 10.46 -30.18
CA HIS A 680 8.55 10.39 -29.70
C HIS A 680 8.56 9.92 -28.23
N VAL A 681 9.33 8.88 -27.92
CA VAL A 681 9.39 8.24 -26.61
C VAL A 681 10.78 8.44 -26.03
N ALA A 682 10.86 8.98 -24.80
CA ALA A 682 12.08 8.99 -24.02
C ALA A 682 12.46 7.55 -23.63
N ILE A 683 13.75 7.28 -23.47
CA ILE A 683 14.29 6.01 -22.95
C ILE A 683 15.08 6.36 -21.68
N LYS A 684 15.05 5.49 -20.70
CA LYS A 684 15.66 5.72 -19.38
C LYS A 684 16.46 4.51 -18.89
N GLY A 685 17.30 4.72 -17.92
CA GLY A 685 17.92 3.68 -17.09
C GLY A 685 18.92 2.75 -17.76
N LEU A 686 19.26 2.96 -19.04
CA LEU A 686 20.29 2.18 -19.74
C LEU A 686 21.70 2.62 -19.30
N GLU A 687 22.64 1.71 -19.34
CA GLU A 687 24.05 1.99 -19.03
C GLU A 687 24.71 2.83 -20.14
N ASP A 688 25.15 4.03 -19.83
CA ASP A 688 25.61 5.04 -20.79
C ASP A 688 26.65 4.54 -21.79
N ASN A 689 27.64 3.77 -21.32
CA ASN A 689 28.77 3.33 -22.13
C ASN A 689 28.55 2.01 -22.87
N SER A 690 27.44 1.35 -22.65
CA SER A 690 27.07 0.09 -23.32
C SER A 690 26.29 0.34 -24.59
N MET A 691 26.46 -0.54 -25.57
CA MET A 691 25.72 -0.48 -26.84
C MET A 691 24.44 -1.31 -26.73
N TYR A 692 23.32 -0.78 -27.23
CA TYR A 692 22.03 -1.47 -27.26
C TYR A 692 21.45 -1.50 -28.67
N VAL A 693 20.82 -2.61 -29.01
CA VAL A 693 20.10 -2.80 -30.28
C VAL A 693 18.60 -2.73 -30.03
N CYS A 694 17.91 -1.89 -30.78
CA CYS A 694 16.45 -1.78 -30.73
C CYS A 694 15.78 -2.83 -31.64
N SER A 695 14.84 -3.59 -31.09
CA SER A 695 14.12 -4.65 -31.85
C SER A 695 13.22 -4.11 -32.96
N LEU A 696 12.73 -2.86 -32.88
CA LEU A 696 11.87 -2.26 -33.90
C LEU A 696 12.55 -2.04 -35.24
N ASN A 697 13.83 -1.69 -35.23
CA ASN A 697 14.51 -1.17 -36.43
C ASN A 697 15.96 -1.66 -36.56
N GLY A 698 16.46 -2.48 -35.63
CA GLY A 698 17.83 -2.98 -35.61
C GLY A 698 18.92 -1.93 -35.39
N ILE A 699 18.53 -0.69 -35.03
CA ILE A 699 19.48 0.39 -34.80
C ILE A 699 20.27 0.12 -33.52
N LYS A 700 21.59 0.24 -33.64
CA LYS A 700 22.53 0.10 -32.52
C LYS A 700 23.05 1.48 -32.10
N ARG A 701 22.88 1.82 -30.80
CA ARG A 701 23.38 3.08 -30.20
C ARG A 701 23.87 2.82 -28.77
N SER A 702 24.69 3.73 -28.25
CA SER A 702 25.06 3.70 -26.83
C SER A 702 23.84 3.98 -25.93
N GLY A 703 23.84 3.44 -24.69
CA GLY A 703 22.82 3.74 -23.72
C GLY A 703 22.66 5.24 -23.47
N LYS A 704 23.79 5.97 -23.42
CA LYS A 704 23.78 7.45 -23.34
C LYS A 704 22.97 8.08 -24.47
N THR A 705 23.15 7.62 -25.71
CA THR A 705 22.39 8.15 -26.84
C THR A 705 20.90 7.81 -26.75
N TRP A 706 20.55 6.57 -26.34
CA TRP A 706 19.17 6.19 -26.12
C TRP A 706 18.52 7.01 -24.98
N ASN A 707 19.19 7.15 -23.83
CA ASN A 707 18.69 7.89 -22.66
C ASN A 707 18.41 9.36 -22.96
N HIS A 708 19.20 9.99 -23.86
CA HIS A 708 19.03 11.43 -24.18
C HIS A 708 18.25 11.69 -25.47
N ALA A 709 18.36 10.83 -26.48
CA ALA A 709 17.74 11.08 -27.78
C ALA A 709 16.41 10.32 -27.96
N GLY A 710 16.14 9.29 -27.14
CA GLY A 710 14.93 8.48 -27.27
C GLY A 710 14.75 7.84 -28.63
N ILE A 711 13.49 7.53 -28.96
CA ILE A 711 13.07 6.93 -30.24
C ILE A 711 11.78 7.58 -30.74
N THR A 712 11.72 7.82 -32.06
CA THR A 712 10.45 8.12 -32.73
C THR A 712 9.87 6.82 -33.32
N LEU A 713 8.61 6.51 -33.02
CA LEU A 713 7.98 5.29 -33.48
C LEU A 713 7.92 5.25 -35.00
N PRO A 714 8.14 4.08 -35.65
CA PRO A 714 8.23 3.98 -37.10
C PRO A 714 6.87 4.04 -37.82
N LYS A 715 5.77 3.91 -37.09
CA LYS A 715 4.41 4.01 -37.62
C LYS A 715 3.52 4.85 -36.71
N PHE A 716 2.46 5.40 -37.29
CA PHE A 716 1.38 5.99 -36.51
C PHE A 716 0.50 4.91 -35.90
N LEU A 717 0.09 5.12 -34.63
CA LEU A 717 -0.86 4.29 -33.92
C LEU A 717 -2.24 4.94 -33.94
N SER A 718 -3.28 4.14 -34.07
CA SER A 718 -4.65 4.58 -33.85
C SER A 718 -4.97 4.66 -32.35
N ALA A 719 -6.01 5.39 -31.96
CA ALA A 719 -6.45 5.41 -30.57
C ALA A 719 -6.78 3.99 -30.07
N GLY A 720 -6.28 3.64 -28.91
CA GLY A 720 -6.41 2.31 -28.34
C GLY A 720 -5.44 1.26 -28.87
N GLU A 721 -4.57 1.59 -29.84
CA GLU A 721 -3.49 0.68 -30.25
C GLU A 721 -2.24 0.83 -29.36
N SER A 722 -1.52 -0.26 -29.22
CA SER A 722 -0.24 -0.34 -28.51
C SER A 722 0.92 -0.73 -29.42
N MET A 723 2.12 -0.48 -28.94
CA MET A 723 3.38 -0.95 -29.52
C MET A 723 4.37 -1.23 -28.39
N LYS A 724 5.07 -2.35 -28.48
CA LYS A 724 6.19 -2.66 -27.58
C LYS A 724 7.45 -3.02 -28.35
N PHE A 725 8.59 -2.79 -27.72
CA PHE A 725 9.90 -3.15 -28.26
C PHE A 725 10.93 -3.32 -27.17
N THR A 726 12.00 -4.01 -27.48
CA THR A 726 13.12 -4.22 -26.57
C THR A 726 14.37 -3.46 -26.99
N LEU A 727 15.17 -3.08 -25.99
CA LEU A 727 16.55 -2.62 -26.15
C LEU A 727 17.43 -3.66 -25.47
N THR A 728 18.30 -4.32 -26.25
CA THR A 728 19.16 -5.41 -25.74
C THR A 728 20.62 -5.03 -25.94
N LYS A 729 21.42 -5.21 -24.89
CA LYS A 729 22.86 -4.98 -24.87
C LYS A 729 23.54 -5.85 -25.92
N ALA A 730 24.46 -5.30 -26.72
CA ALA A 730 25.04 -5.88 -27.92
C ALA A 730 26.50 -6.27 -27.76
#